data_9bb8ee0ef8a8967ac7ccd62b0a9f6267
#
_entry.id   9bb8ee0ef8a8967ac7ccd62b0a9f6267
#
_cell.length_a   1.000
_cell.length_b   1.000
_cell.length_c   1.000
_cell.angle_alpha   90.00
_cell.angle_beta   90.00
_cell.angle_gamma   90.00
#
_symmetry.space_group_name_H-M   'P 1'
#
loop_
_entity.id
_entity.type
_entity.pdbx_description
1 polymer ?
#
loop_
_entity_poly.entity_id
_entity_poly.type
_entity_poly.pdbx_seq_one_letter_code
_entity_poly.pdbx_strand_id
1 'polypeptide(L)'
;MSPHGSACKVAAMDEPRELTKRHRGLLSSRLAAVVAALCLAAATVALLPAPSSAAAGPGGETLGEGGHTVRISRTAYGVPHILAGDFDGLGYGYGYAFAQDNLCELADHVVTLRGERSRYFGSDGESGEGEVDGSNLASDAYYSGQLRAGTVRQLLDRKAPLGPTAELRRMVEGYAAGYNRYLRDTGVDRLPDPRCKGKPWVRPITALDLWSVVYDVDEVTATVPLVPDIGDAKPPTASGTTSATPAVPGVQDLAAADVGSNGWALGRDATRTGNAMVLANPHLPWAVGYFRFYQVQLTIPGTLDVSGAGLYGTPLVEIGHNSTLAWTHTASDAQHASVYALKLVPGDPTSYVLDGKSVRMERRTVPVTVRGADGGLSTVERTLYSSRFGPVLSSGWTTTTAYAIRDANADNLRSMNTWLAMGKARDLGQLRAAQDTFQGVPWTYTLAADTSGATYFTDSSAVPHLTDDQLARCTVADDGEFTALDGSTSACAWGSDPDALVPGIYGPSHQPKSIRTDYVANSNNGPQYVNPEAPVTGLPGVYDIDPHLDQRAQLGLDMIAQRRDGTDGLGAPGFTESTLRASMLGNRVLSAETGRDDVVALCRAHPSLTATDGTEVDVSQACAALARWDTRADTTSRGAALWITFYNRLVDQGPPTWSRVPYDPAQPLTTPRGINGDDVRVPRALADAVQDFAARDLPVDVELGAVQKWAGIPLPGCDVGCFDVVEAGPDSGTGTPTAGAFGGSFLMTVELTPDGPRCHTLLTYGESANPTSPHFSDQTRLFSRKQWVTERFTQADIAADPALEVTTLRR
;
A
#
# COMPACT_ATOMS: atom_id res chain seq x y z
N MET A 1 -5.95 -42.73 32.74
CA MET A 1 -6.21 -42.69 34.18
C MET A 1 -6.32 -41.24 34.57
N SER A 2 -7.53 -40.73 34.57
CA SER A 2 -7.94 -39.49 35.27
C SER A 2 -8.17 -39.85 36.77
N PRO A 3 -8.52 -38.95 37.68
CA PRO A 3 -8.82 -37.49 37.61
C PRO A 3 -8.36 -36.71 38.88
N HIS A 4 -8.61 -35.39 38.91
CA HIS A 4 -9.15 -34.54 40.02
C HIS A 4 -8.75 -33.08 39.69
N GLY A 5 -9.57 -32.11 39.49
CA GLY A 5 -10.87 -31.76 40.01
C GLY A 5 -10.74 -30.86 41.24
N SER A 6 -10.81 -29.52 41.05
CA SER A 6 -11.31 -28.65 42.12
C SER A 6 -11.78 -27.32 41.57
N ALA A 7 -13.08 -27.17 41.64
CA ALA A 7 -13.82 -25.92 41.44
C ALA A 7 -13.71 -25.07 42.71
N CYS A 8 -13.68 -23.74 42.56
CA CYS A 8 -14.04 -22.85 43.65
C CYS A 8 -15.04 -21.78 43.16
N LYS A 9 -16.01 -21.58 43.99
CA LYS A 9 -17.34 -20.99 43.75
C LYS A 9 -17.35 -19.46 43.77
N VAL A 10 -18.28 -18.98 42.97
CA VAL A 10 -18.98 -17.69 42.99
C VAL A 10 -19.51 -17.30 44.38
N ALA A 11 -19.42 -16.02 44.72
CA ALA A 11 -20.33 -15.36 45.67
C ALA A 11 -20.79 -14.04 45.06
N ALA A 12 -22.11 -14.02 44.77
CA ALA A 12 -22.87 -12.83 44.47
C ALA A 12 -23.29 -12.12 45.77
N MET A 13 -23.38 -10.80 45.74
CA MET A 13 -24.19 -10.00 46.65
C MET A 13 -24.69 -8.73 45.93
N ASP A 14 -25.93 -8.76 45.60
CA ASP A 14 -27.12 -7.92 45.89
C ASP A 14 -26.97 -6.39 45.88
N GLU A 15 -27.77 -5.80 45.01
CA GLU A 15 -28.43 -4.50 45.16
C GLU A 15 -29.38 -4.47 46.36
N PRO A 16 -29.87 -3.34 46.91
CA PRO A 16 -30.79 -2.48 46.18
C PRO A 16 -30.99 -1.01 46.67
N ARG A 17 -31.84 -0.31 45.92
CA ARG A 17 -32.85 0.71 46.26
C ARG A 17 -32.55 2.21 46.23
N GLU A 18 -33.15 2.81 45.22
CA GLU A 18 -34.21 3.85 45.24
C GLU A 18 -34.08 4.99 46.27
N LEU A 19 -34.14 6.22 45.78
CA LEU A 19 -35.03 7.23 46.31
C LEU A 19 -35.37 8.34 45.28
N THR A 20 -36.61 8.52 45.19
CA THR A 20 -37.45 9.30 44.30
C THR A 20 -37.53 10.80 44.63
N LYS A 21 -37.82 11.59 43.55
CA LYS A 21 -38.76 12.75 43.48
C LYS A 21 -38.43 14.16 43.90
N ARG A 22 -38.77 15.02 42.95
CA ARG A 22 -39.31 16.36 42.98
C ARG A 22 -38.34 17.51 42.76
N HIS A 23 -38.45 18.29 41.65
CA HIS A 23 -39.50 19.33 41.56
C HIS A 23 -39.67 19.78 40.08
N ARG A 24 -40.92 19.91 39.71
CA ARG A 24 -41.43 20.68 38.57
C ARG A 24 -41.38 22.18 38.91
N GLY A 25 -41.19 22.97 37.87
CA GLY A 25 -41.74 24.34 37.80
C GLY A 25 -40.75 25.41 37.38
N LEU A 26 -40.83 25.87 36.20
CA LEU A 26 -41.09 27.23 35.76
C LEU A 26 -40.63 27.43 34.32
N LEU A 27 -41.62 27.23 33.45
CA LEU A 27 -41.63 27.76 32.09
C LEU A 27 -41.95 29.28 32.19
N SER A 28 -41.48 29.96 31.15
CA SER A 28 -41.88 31.24 30.63
C SER A 28 -40.99 32.45 30.88
N SER A 29 -40.80 33.12 29.80
CA SER A 29 -40.23 34.44 29.57
C SER A 29 -38.75 34.54 29.24
N ARG A 30 -38.47 34.40 27.91
CA ARG A 30 -37.48 35.21 27.14
C ARG A 30 -37.39 34.78 25.69
N LEU A 31 -38.52 34.96 25.02
CA LEU A 31 -38.63 34.89 23.54
C LEU A 31 -39.26 36.20 23.06
N ALA A 32 -38.55 37.30 23.12
CA ALA A 32 -38.95 38.60 22.54
C ALA A 32 -37.81 39.62 22.63
N ALA A 33 -36.63 39.39 21.99
CA ALA A 33 -35.64 40.45 21.83
C ALA A 33 -34.57 40.14 20.77
N VAL A 34 -34.91 39.47 19.63
CA VAL A 34 -33.96 39.26 18.50
C VAL A 34 -34.55 39.56 17.13
N VAL A 35 -35.66 40.24 17.02
CA VAL A 35 -36.30 40.61 15.72
C VAL A 35 -36.26 42.12 15.42
N ALA A 36 -35.50 42.92 16.12
CA ALA A 36 -35.49 44.41 15.92
C ALA A 36 -34.09 44.99 15.63
N ALA A 37 -33.19 44.28 14.94
CA ALA A 37 -31.85 44.84 14.58
C ALA A 37 -31.41 44.52 13.13
N LEU A 38 -32.34 44.36 12.19
CA LEU A 38 -32.06 44.04 10.80
C LEU A 38 -32.81 44.91 9.79
N CYS A 39 -32.97 46.23 10.08
CA CYS A 39 -33.42 47.23 9.10
C CYS A 39 -32.88 48.60 9.53
N LEU A 40 -31.64 48.94 9.24
CA LEU A 40 -31.11 50.32 9.05
C LEU A 40 -29.61 50.31 8.84
N ALA A 41 -29.13 50.00 7.63
CA ALA A 41 -27.82 50.37 7.10
C ALA A 41 -27.81 50.19 5.57
N ALA A 42 -28.59 50.98 4.90
CA ALA A 42 -28.39 51.27 3.49
C ALA A 42 -28.19 52.79 3.34
N ALA A 43 -27.09 53.19 2.72
CA ALA A 43 -26.72 54.52 2.27
C ALA A 43 -25.64 55.20 3.12
N THR A 44 -24.38 54.92 2.76
CA THR A 44 -23.34 55.94 2.53
C THR A 44 -22.21 55.34 1.66
N VAL A 45 -22.28 55.63 0.37
CA VAL A 45 -21.18 55.48 -0.57
C VAL A 45 -20.20 56.63 -0.32
N ALA A 46 -19.02 56.31 0.25
CA ALA A 46 -17.89 57.24 0.30
C ALA A 46 -16.83 56.74 -0.68
N LEU A 47 -16.54 57.54 -1.68
CA LEU A 47 -15.46 57.40 -2.64
C LEU A 47 -14.11 57.36 -1.88
N LEU A 48 -13.38 56.30 -1.97
CA LEU A 48 -11.96 56.25 -1.67
C LEU A 48 -11.20 56.03 -3.01
N PRO A 49 -10.02 56.65 -3.19
CA PRO A 49 -9.30 56.58 -4.46
C PRO A 49 -8.69 55.18 -4.72
N ALA A 50 -8.67 54.74 -5.97
CA ALA A 50 -8.05 53.52 -6.44
C ALA A 50 -6.55 53.49 -6.11
N PRO A 51 -6.02 52.35 -5.62
CA PRO A 51 -4.57 52.19 -5.58
C PRO A 51 -4.03 52.04 -7.02
N SER A 52 -2.97 52.80 -7.24
CA SER A 52 -2.19 52.83 -8.49
C SER A 52 -1.72 51.43 -8.87
N SER A 53 -1.88 51.10 -10.17
CA SER A 53 -1.29 49.93 -10.80
C SER A 53 0.20 49.82 -10.54
N ALA A 54 0.59 48.80 -9.79
CA ALA A 54 1.97 48.29 -9.76
C ALA A 54 2.27 47.65 -11.12
N ALA A 55 3.35 48.02 -11.72
CA ALA A 55 3.83 47.55 -12.99
C ALA A 55 3.90 46.03 -13.07
N ALA A 56 3.28 45.42 -14.06
CA ALA A 56 3.43 44.03 -14.42
C ALA A 56 4.91 43.76 -14.76
N GLY A 57 5.53 42.82 -14.04
CA GLY A 57 6.79 42.22 -14.47
C GLY A 57 6.58 41.40 -15.76
N PRO A 58 7.62 41.18 -16.55
CA PRO A 58 7.47 40.56 -17.85
C PRO A 58 7.15 39.07 -17.76
N GLY A 59 6.06 38.63 -18.38
CA GLY A 59 5.84 37.25 -18.79
C GLY A 59 4.75 36.45 -18.08
N GLY A 60 3.59 37.04 -17.81
CA GLY A 60 2.38 36.23 -17.62
C GLY A 60 1.73 35.94 -18.97
N GLU A 61 2.07 34.79 -19.60
CA GLU A 61 1.27 34.29 -20.71
C GLU A 61 -0.13 33.91 -20.21
N THR A 62 -1.12 34.70 -20.54
CA THR A 62 -2.52 34.30 -20.41
C THR A 62 -2.77 33.14 -21.37
N LEU A 63 -3.18 32.00 -20.86
CA LEU A 63 -3.65 30.86 -21.65
C LEU A 63 -4.88 31.32 -22.43
N GLY A 64 -4.70 31.56 -23.74
CA GLY A 64 -5.72 32.10 -24.62
C GLY A 64 -6.87 31.14 -24.84
N GLU A 65 -8.09 31.71 -25.00
CA GLU A 65 -9.28 31.00 -25.46
C GLU A 65 -9.04 30.43 -26.85
N GLY A 66 -8.92 29.08 -26.97
CA GLY A 66 -8.88 28.44 -28.29
C GLY A 66 -7.80 27.38 -28.45
N GLY A 67 -7.86 26.31 -27.71
CA GLY A 67 -6.97 25.15 -27.73
C GLY A 67 -6.26 24.98 -26.40
N HIS A 68 -6.46 23.83 -25.77
CA HIS A 68 -5.86 23.57 -24.46
C HIS A 68 -4.33 23.48 -24.56
N THR A 69 -3.62 24.51 -24.09
CA THR A 69 -2.17 24.51 -23.98
C THR A 69 -1.78 23.86 -22.64
N VAL A 70 -0.96 22.82 -22.69
CA VAL A 70 -0.44 22.10 -21.51
C VAL A 70 1.06 22.30 -21.47
N ARG A 71 1.59 22.69 -20.32
CA ARG A 71 3.03 22.80 -20.08
C ARG A 71 3.50 21.67 -19.16
N ILE A 72 4.49 20.92 -19.61
CA ILE A 72 5.22 19.92 -18.86
C ILE A 72 6.60 20.51 -18.58
N SER A 73 6.90 20.77 -17.31
CA SER A 73 8.22 21.24 -16.86
C SER A 73 8.87 20.09 -16.12
N ARG A 74 10.04 19.61 -16.60
CA ARG A 74 10.82 18.60 -15.90
C ARG A 74 11.95 19.25 -15.15
N THR A 75 12.06 18.97 -13.88
CA THR A 75 13.18 19.42 -13.03
C THR A 75 14.23 18.33 -12.90
N ALA A 76 15.24 18.52 -12.05
CA ALA A 76 16.27 17.54 -11.80
C ALA A 76 15.66 16.14 -11.52
N TYR A 77 16.34 15.09 -11.97
CA TYR A 77 15.92 13.69 -11.89
C TYR A 77 14.67 13.35 -12.71
N GLY A 78 14.27 14.23 -13.62
CA GLY A 78 13.17 13.99 -14.56
C GLY A 78 11.77 14.22 -13.99
N VAL A 79 11.62 14.74 -12.78
CA VAL A 79 10.32 14.95 -12.11
C VAL A 79 9.44 15.90 -12.93
N PRO A 80 8.25 15.47 -13.39
CA PRO A 80 7.37 16.29 -14.21
C PRO A 80 6.41 17.14 -13.36
N HIS A 81 6.29 18.41 -13.74
CA HIS A 81 5.32 19.37 -13.22
C HIS A 81 4.37 19.73 -14.37
N ILE A 82 3.09 19.34 -14.25
CA ILE A 82 2.08 19.48 -15.28
C ILE A 82 1.20 20.70 -14.96
N LEU A 83 1.22 21.71 -15.82
CA LEU A 83 0.38 22.89 -15.71
C LEU A 83 -0.63 22.94 -16.85
N ALA A 84 -1.92 22.98 -16.50
CA ALA A 84 -3.02 23.02 -17.47
C ALA A 84 -4.16 23.96 -17.00
N GLY A 85 -5.08 24.28 -17.89
CA GLY A 85 -6.24 25.13 -17.59
C GLY A 85 -7.45 24.35 -17.06
N ASP A 86 -7.47 23.02 -17.24
CA ASP A 86 -8.57 22.14 -16.84
C ASP A 86 -8.12 20.68 -16.68
N PHE A 87 -9.04 19.81 -16.22
CA PHE A 87 -8.76 18.40 -15.96
C PHE A 87 -8.45 17.57 -17.21
N ASP A 88 -9.02 17.91 -18.36
CA ASP A 88 -8.72 17.25 -19.62
C ASP A 88 -7.28 17.52 -20.07
N GLY A 89 -6.88 18.80 -20.05
CA GLY A 89 -5.51 19.23 -20.33
C GLY A 89 -4.51 18.65 -19.30
N LEU A 90 -4.88 18.64 -18.00
CA LEU A 90 -4.03 18.09 -16.95
C LEU A 90 -3.75 16.59 -17.20
N GLY A 91 -4.80 15.81 -17.45
CA GLY A 91 -4.67 14.39 -17.80
C GLY A 91 -3.83 14.21 -19.08
N TYR A 92 -4.03 15.05 -20.10
CA TYR A 92 -3.28 14.98 -21.35
C TYR A 92 -1.77 15.17 -21.15
N GLY A 93 -1.39 16.17 -20.36
CA GLY A 93 0.03 16.38 -20.01
C GLY A 93 0.60 15.23 -19.21
N TYR A 94 -0.16 14.73 -18.21
CA TYR A 94 0.27 13.62 -17.36
C TYR A 94 0.48 12.35 -18.17
N GLY A 95 -0.51 11.92 -18.97
CA GLY A 95 -0.40 10.72 -19.80
C GLY A 95 0.73 10.80 -20.84
N TYR A 96 1.02 12.00 -21.38
CA TYR A 96 2.17 12.20 -22.27
C TYR A 96 3.49 12.05 -21.51
N ALA A 97 3.65 12.70 -20.36
CA ALA A 97 4.85 12.63 -19.55
C ALA A 97 5.11 11.21 -19.05
N PHE A 98 4.08 10.53 -18.53
CA PHE A 98 4.16 9.14 -18.11
C PHE A 98 4.59 8.21 -19.25
N ALA A 99 4.03 8.37 -20.44
CA ALA A 99 4.38 7.55 -21.59
C ALA A 99 5.83 7.75 -22.07
N GLN A 100 6.41 8.95 -21.86
CA GLN A 100 7.84 9.16 -22.13
C GLN A 100 8.73 8.27 -21.28
N ASP A 101 8.34 8.01 -20.04
CA ASP A 101 9.15 7.31 -19.04
C ASP A 101 8.79 5.83 -18.91
N ASN A 102 7.48 5.47 -18.99
CA ASN A 102 6.95 4.19 -18.50
C ASN A 102 5.92 3.55 -19.45
N LEU A 103 5.97 3.85 -20.74
CA LEU A 103 4.99 3.35 -21.72
C LEU A 103 4.88 1.83 -21.72
N CYS A 104 6.00 1.11 -21.63
CA CYS A 104 6.04 -0.35 -21.74
C CYS A 104 5.30 -1.03 -20.57
N GLU A 105 5.47 -0.53 -19.35
CA GLU A 105 4.83 -1.08 -18.15
C GLU A 105 3.30 -0.99 -18.28
N LEU A 106 2.77 0.20 -18.57
CA LEU A 106 1.33 0.37 -18.73
C LEU A 106 0.78 -0.40 -19.94
N ALA A 107 1.55 -0.52 -21.04
CA ALA A 107 1.14 -1.30 -22.19
C ALA A 107 1.03 -2.80 -21.87
N ASP A 108 1.95 -3.35 -21.06
CA ASP A 108 1.93 -4.75 -20.62
C ASP A 108 0.74 -5.01 -19.69
N HIS A 109 0.55 -4.16 -18.67
CA HIS A 109 -0.60 -4.26 -17.76
C HIS A 109 -1.94 -4.20 -18.53
N VAL A 110 -2.06 -3.32 -19.53
CA VAL A 110 -3.26 -3.26 -20.38
C VAL A 110 -3.46 -4.55 -21.20
N VAL A 111 -2.40 -5.26 -21.60
CA VAL A 111 -2.54 -6.60 -22.23
C VAL A 111 -3.19 -7.59 -21.26
N THR A 112 -2.76 -7.60 -20.00
CA THR A 112 -3.35 -8.40 -18.92
C THR A 112 -4.84 -8.10 -18.77
N LEU A 113 -5.18 -6.83 -18.54
CA LEU A 113 -6.56 -6.39 -18.32
C LEU A 113 -7.50 -6.58 -19.52
N ARG A 114 -6.95 -6.68 -20.73
CA ARG A 114 -7.70 -7.06 -21.94
C ARG A 114 -7.88 -8.55 -22.11
N GLY A 115 -7.28 -9.39 -21.26
CA GLY A 115 -7.30 -10.86 -21.38
C GLY A 115 -6.61 -11.32 -22.66
N GLU A 116 -5.43 -10.76 -22.99
CA GLU A 116 -4.74 -11.01 -24.24
C GLU A 116 -3.31 -11.57 -24.07
N ARG A 117 -2.90 -11.93 -22.84
CA ARG A 117 -1.53 -12.43 -22.60
C ARG A 117 -1.26 -13.72 -23.39
N SER A 118 -2.17 -14.71 -23.33
CA SER A 118 -2.04 -15.97 -24.09
C SER A 118 -1.92 -15.75 -25.59
N ARG A 119 -2.53 -14.68 -26.11
CA ARG A 119 -2.44 -14.29 -27.53
C ARG A 119 -1.04 -13.88 -27.94
N TYR A 120 -0.30 -13.20 -27.05
CA TYR A 120 1.02 -12.67 -27.35
C TYR A 120 2.17 -13.52 -26.81
N PHE A 121 2.00 -14.14 -25.65
CA PHE A 121 3.05 -14.83 -24.90
C PHE A 121 2.85 -16.34 -24.75
N GLY A 122 1.70 -16.89 -25.21
CA GLY A 122 1.35 -18.31 -25.05
C GLY A 122 0.57 -18.59 -23.79
N SER A 123 -0.06 -19.77 -23.70
CA SER A 123 -0.95 -20.17 -22.60
C SER A 123 -0.23 -20.41 -21.28
N ASP A 124 0.97 -20.99 -21.38
CA ASP A 124 1.71 -21.56 -20.23
C ASP A 124 2.78 -20.61 -19.69
N GLY A 125 2.89 -19.39 -20.26
CA GLY A 125 3.74 -18.35 -19.72
C GLY A 125 3.18 -17.83 -18.41
N GLU A 126 4.06 -17.35 -17.56
CA GLU A 126 3.67 -16.63 -16.35
C GLU A 126 2.87 -15.36 -16.70
N SER A 127 1.95 -14.97 -15.83
CA SER A 127 1.04 -13.83 -16.08
C SER A 127 1.72 -12.46 -16.18
N GLY A 128 3.04 -12.43 -16.08
CA GLY A 128 3.91 -11.31 -16.55
C GLY A 128 4.27 -10.27 -15.53
N GLU A 129 3.63 -10.21 -14.40
CA GLU A 129 3.93 -9.20 -13.37
C GLU A 129 4.29 -9.81 -12.01
N GLY A 130 5.11 -10.85 -12.05
CA GLY A 130 6.04 -11.26 -10.99
C GLY A 130 5.51 -11.73 -9.64
N GLU A 131 4.25 -11.52 -9.29
CA GLU A 131 3.73 -11.85 -7.96
C GLU A 131 2.50 -12.76 -7.96
N VAL A 132 1.88 -12.98 -9.11
CA VAL A 132 0.76 -13.92 -9.22
C VAL A 132 1.22 -15.15 -9.97
N ASP A 133 1.61 -16.19 -9.25
CA ASP A 133 1.92 -17.51 -9.80
C ASP A 133 0.71 -18.06 -10.54
N GLY A 134 0.72 -18.02 -11.86
CA GLY A 134 -0.38 -18.51 -12.64
C GLY A 134 -0.15 -18.44 -14.14
N SER A 135 -0.94 -19.23 -14.88
CA SER A 135 -0.84 -19.26 -16.33
C SER A 135 -1.49 -18.04 -16.98
N ASN A 136 -0.91 -17.56 -18.08
CA ASN A 136 -1.54 -16.53 -18.92
C ASN A 136 -2.98 -16.91 -19.28
N LEU A 137 -3.30 -18.21 -19.45
CA LEU A 137 -4.63 -18.66 -19.80
C LEU A 137 -5.65 -18.48 -18.67
N ALA A 138 -5.27 -18.71 -17.43
CA ALA A 138 -6.12 -18.48 -16.26
C ALA A 138 -6.38 -16.98 -16.05
N SER A 139 -5.34 -16.16 -16.13
CA SER A 139 -5.42 -14.71 -16.09
C SER A 139 -6.34 -14.16 -17.18
N ASP A 140 -6.10 -14.55 -18.45
CA ASP A 140 -6.94 -14.11 -19.57
C ASP A 140 -8.41 -14.56 -19.44
N ALA A 141 -8.67 -15.72 -18.84
CA ALA A 141 -10.04 -16.17 -18.59
C ALA A 141 -10.76 -15.23 -17.59
N TYR A 142 -10.12 -14.89 -16.49
CA TYR A 142 -10.66 -13.97 -15.50
C TYR A 142 -10.94 -12.59 -16.10
N TYR A 143 -9.93 -11.92 -16.68
CA TYR A 143 -10.09 -10.56 -17.21
C TYR A 143 -11.05 -10.49 -18.41
N SER A 144 -11.04 -11.51 -19.29
CA SER A 144 -12.08 -11.64 -20.35
C SER A 144 -13.48 -11.80 -19.75
N GLY A 145 -13.60 -12.47 -18.61
CA GLY A 145 -14.84 -12.61 -17.84
C GLY A 145 -15.34 -11.27 -17.33
N GLN A 146 -14.46 -10.47 -16.72
CA GLN A 146 -14.76 -9.13 -16.21
C GLN A 146 -15.17 -8.17 -17.33
N LEU A 147 -14.45 -8.17 -18.46
CA LEU A 147 -14.79 -7.35 -19.61
C LEU A 147 -16.17 -7.71 -20.19
N ARG A 148 -16.51 -9.02 -20.28
CA ARG A 148 -17.82 -9.47 -20.75
C ARG A 148 -18.94 -9.23 -19.76
N ALA A 149 -18.65 -9.27 -18.46
CA ALA A 149 -19.56 -8.84 -17.41
C ALA A 149 -19.87 -7.33 -17.51
N GLY A 150 -18.93 -6.56 -18.05
CA GLY A 150 -18.99 -5.12 -18.09
C GLY A 150 -18.86 -4.50 -16.71
N THR A 151 -18.15 -5.15 -15.77
CA THR A 151 -18.03 -4.73 -14.37
C THR A 151 -17.63 -3.26 -14.27
N VAL A 152 -16.48 -2.88 -14.80
CA VAL A 152 -15.99 -1.50 -14.76
C VAL A 152 -16.96 -0.52 -15.45
N ARG A 153 -17.58 -0.93 -16.58
CA ARG A 153 -18.57 -0.07 -17.29
C ARG A 153 -19.79 0.21 -16.42
N GLN A 154 -20.31 -0.80 -15.71
CA GLN A 154 -21.45 -0.62 -14.81
C GLN A 154 -21.12 0.33 -13.65
N LEU A 155 -19.89 0.28 -13.12
CA LEU A 155 -19.41 1.22 -12.11
C LEU A 155 -19.29 2.63 -12.69
N LEU A 156 -18.77 2.76 -13.90
CA LEU A 156 -18.67 4.03 -14.63
C LEU A 156 -20.04 4.67 -14.92
N ASP A 157 -21.09 3.88 -15.14
CA ASP A 157 -22.43 4.39 -15.40
C ASP A 157 -23.11 4.98 -14.14
N ARG A 158 -22.58 4.68 -12.96
CA ARG A 158 -23.06 5.26 -11.69
C ARG A 158 -22.73 6.77 -11.64
N LYS A 159 -23.58 7.52 -10.97
CA LYS A 159 -23.33 8.95 -10.68
C LYS A 159 -22.49 9.10 -9.42
N ALA A 160 -21.70 10.17 -9.33
CA ALA A 160 -21.03 10.53 -8.08
C ALA A 160 -22.05 10.67 -6.92
N PRO A 161 -21.70 10.24 -5.69
CA PRO A 161 -20.39 9.75 -5.26
C PRO A 161 -20.10 8.28 -5.59
N LEU A 162 -21.06 7.49 -6.06
CA LEU A 162 -20.90 6.05 -6.34
C LEU A 162 -20.09 5.75 -7.62
N GLY A 163 -20.06 6.67 -8.55
CA GLY A 163 -19.24 6.60 -9.75
C GLY A 163 -18.34 7.83 -9.88
N PRO A 164 -17.48 7.89 -10.91
CA PRO A 164 -16.53 9.00 -11.10
C PRO A 164 -17.21 10.34 -11.34
N THR A 165 -16.63 11.42 -10.80
CA THR A 165 -17.02 12.79 -11.08
C THR A 165 -16.75 13.17 -12.55
N ALA A 166 -17.39 14.24 -13.04
CA ALA A 166 -17.17 14.72 -14.41
C ALA A 166 -15.73 15.22 -14.62
N GLU A 167 -15.08 15.73 -13.58
CA GLU A 167 -13.69 16.18 -13.62
C GLU A 167 -12.75 14.98 -13.85
N LEU A 168 -12.92 13.90 -13.10
CA LEU A 168 -12.14 12.68 -13.24
C LEU A 168 -12.32 12.02 -14.61
N ARG A 169 -13.55 11.95 -15.10
CA ARG A 169 -13.81 11.39 -16.44
C ARG A 169 -12.99 12.12 -17.51
N ARG A 170 -12.99 13.46 -17.47
CA ARG A 170 -12.19 14.28 -18.39
C ARG A 170 -10.69 14.06 -18.19
N MET A 171 -10.24 13.95 -16.93
CA MET A 171 -8.83 13.71 -16.64
C MET A 171 -8.34 12.37 -17.18
N VAL A 172 -9.12 11.30 -16.99
CA VAL A 172 -8.79 9.95 -17.52
C VAL A 172 -8.85 9.93 -19.05
N GLU A 173 -9.83 10.58 -19.68
CA GLU A 173 -9.90 10.75 -21.14
C GLU A 173 -8.67 11.52 -21.67
N GLY A 174 -8.29 12.59 -20.97
CA GLY A 174 -7.08 13.35 -21.24
C GLY A 174 -5.82 12.49 -21.17
N TYR A 175 -5.66 11.71 -20.08
CA TYR A 175 -4.50 10.85 -19.88
C TYR A 175 -4.34 9.82 -21.02
N ALA A 176 -5.41 9.11 -21.37
CA ALA A 176 -5.39 8.18 -22.50
C ALA A 176 -5.00 8.88 -23.82
N ALA A 177 -5.49 10.09 -24.04
CA ALA A 177 -5.15 10.86 -25.24
C ALA A 177 -3.69 11.32 -25.24
N GLY A 178 -3.13 11.72 -24.10
CA GLY A 178 -1.72 12.11 -23.92
C GLY A 178 -0.76 10.94 -24.16
N TYR A 179 -1.02 9.80 -23.54
CA TYR A 179 -0.30 8.55 -23.78
C TYR A 179 -0.30 8.18 -25.28
N ASN A 180 -1.47 8.19 -25.90
CA ASN A 180 -1.63 7.86 -27.30
C ASN A 180 -0.96 8.91 -28.22
N ARG A 181 -0.85 10.16 -27.79
CA ARG A 181 -0.12 11.20 -28.51
C ARG A 181 1.37 10.88 -28.54
N TYR A 182 1.97 10.56 -27.40
CA TYR A 182 3.38 10.17 -27.35
C TYR A 182 3.65 8.93 -28.22
N LEU A 183 2.80 7.90 -28.13
CA LEU A 183 2.92 6.69 -28.95
C LEU A 183 2.87 7.00 -30.45
N ARG A 184 2.00 7.91 -30.91
CA ARG A 184 1.92 8.34 -32.31
C ARG A 184 3.17 9.12 -32.75
N ASP A 185 3.59 10.09 -31.94
CA ASP A 185 4.70 10.97 -32.27
C ASP A 185 6.02 10.19 -32.35
N THR A 186 6.19 9.21 -31.44
CA THR A 186 7.36 8.34 -31.40
C THR A 186 7.28 7.20 -32.42
N GLY A 187 6.16 6.48 -32.47
CA GLY A 187 5.97 5.27 -33.27
C GLY A 187 6.56 4.03 -32.56
N VAL A 188 5.83 2.89 -32.58
CA VAL A 188 6.18 1.65 -31.88
C VAL A 188 7.61 1.18 -32.20
N ASP A 189 8.05 1.25 -33.45
CA ASP A 189 9.36 0.81 -33.92
C ASP A 189 10.52 1.73 -33.46
N ARG A 190 10.21 2.91 -32.95
CA ARG A 190 11.18 3.89 -32.47
C ARG A 190 11.15 4.15 -30.97
N LEU A 191 10.34 3.38 -30.25
CA LEU A 191 10.33 3.47 -28.78
C LEU A 191 11.75 3.28 -28.22
N PRO A 192 12.13 4.09 -27.22
CA PRO A 192 13.47 3.99 -26.63
C PRO A 192 13.66 2.71 -25.81
N ASP A 193 12.58 2.21 -25.18
CA ASP A 193 12.62 1.03 -24.34
C ASP A 193 12.69 -0.26 -25.19
N PRO A 194 13.78 -1.03 -25.10
CA PRO A 194 13.96 -2.25 -25.90
C PRO A 194 12.96 -3.35 -25.58
N ARG A 195 12.34 -3.34 -24.38
CA ARG A 195 11.40 -4.38 -23.94
C ARG A 195 10.12 -4.38 -24.77
N CYS A 196 9.63 -3.21 -25.17
CA CYS A 196 8.40 -3.08 -25.95
C CYS A 196 8.58 -2.49 -27.36
N LYS A 197 9.79 -2.07 -27.73
CA LYS A 197 10.11 -1.56 -29.06
C LYS A 197 9.71 -2.56 -30.16
N GLY A 198 8.90 -2.13 -31.14
CA GLY A 198 8.46 -2.96 -32.26
C GLY A 198 7.49 -4.08 -31.89
N LYS A 199 7.00 -4.14 -30.64
CA LYS A 199 6.13 -5.24 -30.20
C LYS A 199 4.67 -5.03 -30.62
N PRO A 200 3.98 -6.07 -31.13
CA PRO A 200 2.60 -5.96 -31.64
C PRO A 200 1.56 -5.74 -30.54
N TRP A 201 1.90 -5.99 -29.28
CA TRP A 201 1.01 -5.77 -28.16
C TRP A 201 1.01 -4.31 -27.69
N VAL A 202 1.99 -3.50 -28.09
CA VAL A 202 2.01 -2.06 -27.81
C VAL A 202 1.02 -1.37 -28.73
N ARG A 203 -0.11 -0.96 -28.17
CA ARG A 203 -1.25 -0.39 -28.89
C ARG A 203 -1.79 0.84 -28.18
N PRO A 204 -2.57 1.70 -28.86
CA PRO A 204 -3.31 2.75 -28.18
C PRO A 204 -4.19 2.21 -27.05
N ILE A 205 -4.25 2.97 -25.95
CA ILE A 205 -5.12 2.71 -24.82
C ILE A 205 -6.39 3.58 -24.86
N THR A 206 -7.40 3.18 -24.13
CA THR A 206 -8.67 3.89 -23.99
C THR A 206 -8.86 4.34 -22.54
N ALA A 207 -9.80 5.25 -22.30
CA ALA A 207 -10.21 5.61 -20.94
C ALA A 207 -10.71 4.39 -20.16
N LEU A 208 -11.37 3.42 -20.83
CA LEU A 208 -11.81 2.19 -20.16
C LEU A 208 -10.63 1.34 -19.68
N ASP A 209 -9.54 1.25 -20.44
CA ASP A 209 -8.34 0.53 -20.01
C ASP A 209 -7.77 1.14 -18.72
N LEU A 210 -7.68 2.48 -18.65
CA LEU A 210 -7.21 3.16 -17.43
C LEU A 210 -8.14 2.97 -16.22
N TRP A 211 -9.46 3.00 -16.46
CA TRP A 211 -10.41 2.67 -15.40
C TRP A 211 -10.31 1.21 -14.95
N SER A 212 -9.92 0.32 -15.86
CA SER A 212 -9.64 -1.08 -15.49
C SER A 212 -8.34 -1.20 -14.69
N VAL A 213 -7.32 -0.38 -14.98
CA VAL A 213 -6.10 -0.29 -14.13
C VAL A 213 -6.47 0.15 -12.70
N VAL A 214 -7.25 1.22 -12.56
CA VAL A 214 -7.70 1.70 -11.24
C VAL A 214 -8.47 0.61 -10.49
N TYR A 215 -9.38 -0.07 -11.17
CA TYR A 215 -10.18 -1.13 -10.58
C TYR A 215 -9.32 -2.32 -10.11
N ASP A 216 -8.34 -2.71 -10.90
CA ASP A 216 -7.40 -3.78 -10.60
C ASP A 216 -6.53 -3.44 -9.37
N VAL A 217 -6.01 -2.21 -9.32
CA VAL A 217 -5.26 -1.69 -8.16
C VAL A 217 -6.14 -1.62 -6.90
N ASP A 218 -7.41 -1.29 -7.03
CA ASP A 218 -8.34 -1.27 -5.88
C ASP A 218 -8.59 -2.70 -5.32
N GLU A 219 -8.46 -3.78 -6.13
CA GLU A 219 -8.64 -5.19 -5.74
C GLU A 219 -7.32 -5.93 -5.43
N VAL A 220 -6.17 -5.27 -5.48
CA VAL A 220 -4.83 -5.91 -5.44
C VAL A 220 -4.54 -6.68 -4.14
N THR A 221 -5.14 -6.30 -3.02
CA THR A 221 -4.96 -6.99 -1.74
C THR A 221 -5.98 -8.10 -1.47
N ALA A 222 -6.88 -8.42 -2.42
CA ALA A 222 -7.94 -9.40 -2.20
C ALA A 222 -8.16 -10.32 -3.41
N THR A 223 -8.76 -9.81 -4.49
CA THR A 223 -9.15 -10.63 -5.65
C THR A 223 -7.99 -10.88 -6.59
N VAL A 224 -7.11 -9.90 -6.83
CA VAL A 224 -6.03 -10.01 -7.84
C VAL A 224 -5.07 -11.18 -7.58
N PRO A 225 -4.59 -11.44 -6.36
CA PRO A 225 -3.76 -12.62 -6.08
C PRO A 225 -4.45 -13.95 -6.38
N LEU A 226 -5.79 -13.99 -6.33
CA LEU A 226 -6.59 -15.20 -6.60
C LEU A 226 -7.03 -15.35 -8.08
N VAL A 227 -6.63 -14.43 -8.95
CA VAL A 227 -6.99 -14.46 -10.38
C VAL A 227 -6.69 -15.81 -11.05
N PRO A 228 -5.52 -16.45 -10.85
CA PRO A 228 -5.24 -17.77 -11.41
C PRO A 228 -6.18 -18.84 -10.86
N ASP A 229 -6.45 -18.82 -9.57
CA ASP A 229 -7.32 -19.80 -8.91
C ASP A 229 -8.78 -19.67 -9.37
N ILE A 230 -9.25 -18.45 -9.63
CA ILE A 230 -10.57 -18.18 -10.23
C ILE A 230 -10.60 -18.62 -11.70
N GLY A 231 -9.55 -18.30 -12.47
CA GLY A 231 -9.46 -18.58 -13.91
C GLY A 231 -9.38 -20.08 -14.25
N ASP A 232 -8.81 -20.88 -13.36
CA ASP A 232 -8.67 -22.34 -13.49
C ASP A 232 -9.77 -23.14 -12.77
N ALA A 233 -10.73 -22.48 -12.13
CA ALA A 233 -11.79 -23.12 -11.37
C ALA A 233 -12.63 -24.11 -12.21
N LYS A 234 -12.65 -25.37 -11.79
CA LYS A 234 -13.39 -26.47 -12.46
C LYS A 234 -14.09 -27.34 -11.43
N PRO A 235 -15.37 -27.68 -11.63
CA PRO A 235 -16.06 -28.63 -10.76
C PRO A 235 -15.38 -30.00 -10.83
N PRO A 236 -15.26 -30.71 -9.69
CA PRO A 236 -14.68 -32.04 -9.65
C PRO A 236 -15.49 -33.03 -10.47
N THR A 237 -14.83 -34.00 -11.11
CA THR A 237 -15.49 -35.13 -11.81
C THR A 237 -15.94 -36.16 -10.76
N ALA A 238 -17.09 -36.79 -11.00
CA ALA A 238 -17.71 -37.74 -10.06
C ALA A 238 -16.85 -39.00 -9.72
N SER A 239 -15.72 -39.21 -10.37
CA SER A 239 -14.77 -40.30 -10.13
C SER A 239 -13.47 -39.90 -9.42
N GLY A 240 -13.30 -38.65 -9.06
CA GLY A 240 -12.09 -38.15 -8.36
C GLY A 240 -12.24 -38.28 -6.84
N THR A 241 -11.80 -39.41 -6.27
CA THR A 241 -11.50 -39.47 -4.84
C THR A 241 -10.18 -38.73 -4.56
N THR A 242 -10.20 -37.41 -4.51
CA THR A 242 -9.15 -36.68 -3.81
C THR A 242 -9.51 -36.71 -2.35
N SER A 243 -8.93 -37.66 -1.60
CA SER A 243 -8.84 -37.67 -0.14
C SER A 243 -7.73 -36.69 0.26
N ALA A 244 -7.89 -35.42 -0.08
CA ALA A 244 -7.17 -34.37 0.57
C ALA A 244 -8.14 -33.76 1.61
N THR A 245 -7.68 -33.62 2.84
CA THR A 245 -8.27 -32.66 3.79
C THR A 245 -8.48 -31.38 3.00
N PRO A 246 -9.66 -30.75 3.01
CA PRO A 246 -9.83 -29.47 2.32
C PRO A 246 -8.82 -28.52 2.94
N ALA A 247 -7.68 -28.30 2.30
CA ALA A 247 -6.89 -27.14 2.59
C ALA A 247 -7.81 -25.97 2.21
N VAL A 248 -8.03 -25.07 3.13
CA VAL A 248 -8.62 -23.77 2.82
C VAL A 248 -7.71 -23.22 1.73
N PRO A 249 -8.26 -22.69 0.61
CA PRO A 249 -7.42 -22.14 -0.45
C PRO A 249 -6.42 -21.20 0.20
N GLY A 250 -5.14 -21.38 -0.09
CA GLY A 250 -4.08 -20.55 0.47
C GLY A 250 -4.31 -19.09 0.10
N VAL A 251 -5.06 -18.40 0.95
CA VAL A 251 -5.11 -16.94 1.00
C VAL A 251 -3.84 -16.44 1.71
N GLN A 252 -2.95 -17.35 2.09
CA GLN A 252 -1.53 -17.09 2.36
C GLN A 252 -0.94 -16.16 1.29
N ASP A 253 -1.38 -16.30 0.04
CA ASP A 253 -1.00 -15.43 -1.06
C ASP A 253 -1.73 -14.06 -1.05
N LEU A 254 -2.79 -13.87 -0.26
CA LEU A 254 -3.41 -12.54 -0.07
C LEU A 254 -2.61 -11.66 0.89
N ALA A 255 -1.95 -12.26 1.88
CA ALA A 255 -0.97 -11.59 2.72
C ALA A 255 0.41 -11.52 2.04
N ALA A 256 0.62 -12.35 1.00
CA ALA A 256 1.87 -12.46 0.24
C ALA A 256 2.05 -11.45 -0.89
N ALA A 257 1.09 -10.54 -1.13
CA ALA A 257 1.52 -9.27 -1.68
C ALA A 257 2.41 -8.64 -0.60
N ASP A 258 3.73 -8.81 -0.73
CA ASP A 258 4.74 -8.18 0.11
C ASP A 258 4.61 -6.65 0.02
N VAL A 259 3.51 -6.11 0.54
CA VAL A 259 3.25 -4.69 0.61
C VAL A 259 3.41 -4.25 2.06
N GLY A 260 4.37 -3.40 2.31
CA GLY A 260 4.59 -2.81 3.60
C GLY A 260 4.68 -1.31 3.52
N SER A 261 4.74 -0.64 4.65
CA SER A 261 4.97 0.81 4.64
C SER A 261 5.35 1.32 6.02
N ASN A 262 5.98 2.49 6.07
CA ASN A 262 6.02 3.32 7.26
C ASN A 262 5.42 4.69 6.96
N GLY A 263 4.62 5.20 7.88
CA GLY A 263 4.06 6.54 7.81
C GLY A 263 4.09 7.23 9.18
N TRP A 264 4.57 8.45 9.25
CA TRP A 264 4.48 9.30 10.43
C TRP A 264 3.85 10.64 10.07
N ALA A 265 2.88 11.08 10.86
CA ALA A 265 2.48 12.48 10.90
C ALA A 265 2.82 13.04 12.28
N LEU A 266 3.66 14.07 12.29
CA LEU A 266 4.24 14.69 13.47
C LEU A 266 3.61 16.08 13.65
N GLY A 267 2.93 16.29 14.76
CA GLY A 267 2.27 17.56 15.09
C GLY A 267 3.20 18.57 15.76
N ARG A 268 2.65 19.74 16.04
CA ARG A 268 3.41 20.85 16.63
C ARG A 268 4.11 20.52 17.95
N ASP A 269 3.57 19.54 18.71
CA ASP A 269 4.14 19.18 20.02
C ASP A 269 5.30 18.18 19.91
N ALA A 270 5.49 17.53 18.73
CA ALA A 270 6.61 16.64 18.45
C ALA A 270 7.75 17.32 17.68
N THR A 271 7.53 18.52 17.14
CA THR A 271 8.49 19.22 16.30
C THR A 271 9.10 20.43 17.01
N ARG A 272 10.36 20.76 16.66
CA ARG A 272 11.04 21.92 17.25
C ARG A 272 10.58 23.26 16.71
N THR A 273 10.06 23.24 15.50
CA THR A 273 9.59 24.43 14.78
C THR A 273 8.14 24.79 15.11
N GLY A 274 7.39 23.84 15.70
CA GLY A 274 5.95 23.95 15.86
C GLY A 274 5.16 23.72 14.55
N ASN A 275 5.85 23.49 13.44
CA ASN A 275 5.26 23.14 12.16
C ASN A 275 4.98 21.63 12.12
N ALA A 276 3.88 21.23 11.51
CA ALA A 276 3.63 19.80 11.29
C ALA A 276 4.55 19.23 10.20
N MET A 277 4.84 17.91 10.32
CA MET A 277 5.65 17.19 9.37
C MET A 277 5.00 15.84 9.02
N VAL A 278 5.22 15.36 7.80
CA VAL A 278 4.81 14.00 7.35
C VAL A 278 6.03 13.28 6.79
N LEU A 279 6.16 12.00 7.15
CA LEU A 279 7.06 11.01 6.53
C LEU A 279 6.22 9.99 5.79
N ALA A 280 6.55 9.75 4.52
CA ALA A 280 6.06 8.63 3.72
C ALA A 280 7.21 7.68 3.39
N ASN A 281 6.98 6.38 3.55
CA ASN A 281 7.92 5.34 3.16
C ASN A 281 7.15 4.04 2.85
N PRO A 282 6.42 3.98 1.72
CA PRO A 282 5.83 2.73 1.25
C PRO A 282 6.90 1.74 0.80
N HIS A 283 6.69 0.45 1.11
CA HIS A 283 7.53 -0.66 0.69
C HIS A 283 6.77 -1.48 -0.34
N LEU A 284 7.26 -1.50 -1.56
CA LEU A 284 6.63 -2.17 -2.68
C LEU A 284 7.68 -2.87 -3.55
N PRO A 285 7.29 -3.87 -4.35
CA PRO A 285 8.15 -4.49 -5.35
C PRO A 285 8.65 -3.47 -6.39
N TRP A 286 9.97 -3.46 -6.67
CA TRP A 286 10.54 -2.51 -7.63
C TRP A 286 10.41 -2.96 -9.08
N ALA A 287 10.11 -4.24 -9.30
CA ALA A 287 10.00 -4.85 -10.63
C ALA A 287 8.56 -4.95 -11.16
N VAL A 288 7.55 -4.85 -10.29
CA VAL A 288 6.14 -5.01 -10.65
C VAL A 288 5.53 -3.68 -11.04
N GLY A 289 5.11 -3.54 -12.30
CA GLY A 289 4.73 -2.26 -12.90
C GLY A 289 3.61 -1.52 -12.15
N TYR A 290 2.51 -2.19 -11.82
CA TYR A 290 1.39 -1.56 -11.14
C TYR A 290 1.65 -1.20 -9.66
N PHE A 291 2.71 -1.73 -9.05
CA PHE A 291 3.17 -1.34 -7.71
C PHE A 291 4.22 -0.23 -7.72
N ARG A 292 4.65 0.25 -8.90
CA ARG A 292 5.61 1.35 -8.95
C ARG A 292 4.92 2.70 -8.86
N PHE A 293 5.50 3.60 -8.08
CA PHE A 293 5.10 5.01 -8.04
C PHE A 293 5.75 5.82 -9.17
N TYR A 294 5.03 6.83 -9.63
CA TYR A 294 5.51 7.88 -10.50
C TYR A 294 5.33 9.22 -9.80
N GLN A 295 6.41 9.95 -9.58
CA GLN A 295 6.36 11.28 -8.93
C GLN A 295 5.87 12.32 -9.93
N VAL A 296 4.96 13.23 -9.50
CA VAL A 296 4.38 14.25 -10.36
C VAL A 296 3.83 15.41 -9.55
N GLN A 297 3.90 16.63 -10.09
CA GLN A 297 3.05 17.74 -9.63
C GLN A 297 1.96 18.03 -10.66
N LEU A 298 0.73 18.21 -10.16
CA LEU A 298 -0.47 18.46 -10.95
C LEU A 298 -1.05 19.82 -10.57
N THR A 299 -1.05 20.78 -11.52
CA THR A 299 -1.50 22.15 -11.27
C THR A 299 -2.58 22.60 -12.26
N ILE A 300 -3.75 22.96 -11.72
CA ILE A 300 -4.78 23.80 -12.38
C ILE A 300 -4.93 25.06 -11.53
N PRO A 301 -4.50 26.23 -11.99
CA PRO A 301 -4.50 27.46 -11.19
C PRO A 301 -5.84 27.73 -10.52
N GLY A 302 -5.80 27.93 -9.20
CA GLY A 302 -6.99 28.18 -8.37
C GLY A 302 -7.90 26.99 -8.11
N THR A 303 -7.61 25.81 -8.67
CA THR A 303 -8.45 24.59 -8.54
C THR A 303 -7.72 23.43 -7.89
N LEU A 304 -6.52 23.12 -8.35
CA LEU A 304 -5.68 22.03 -7.86
C LEU A 304 -4.22 22.44 -7.93
N ASP A 305 -3.44 22.18 -6.89
CA ASP A 305 -1.98 22.26 -6.88
C ASP A 305 -1.47 21.26 -5.88
N VAL A 306 -1.10 20.08 -6.37
CA VAL A 306 -0.73 18.91 -5.56
C VAL A 306 0.51 18.26 -6.11
N SER A 307 1.44 17.91 -5.25
CA SER A 307 2.69 17.23 -5.59
C SER A 307 2.86 15.96 -4.76
N GLY A 308 3.47 14.95 -5.34
CA GLY A 308 3.69 13.65 -4.72
C GLY A 308 3.77 12.55 -5.75
N ALA A 309 3.25 11.37 -5.44
CA ALA A 309 3.29 10.22 -6.33
C ALA A 309 1.94 9.47 -6.40
N GLY A 310 1.70 8.84 -7.53
CA GLY A 310 0.62 7.87 -7.74
C GLY A 310 1.17 6.58 -8.33
N LEU A 311 0.46 5.48 -8.15
CA LEU A 311 0.81 4.20 -8.77
C LEU A 311 0.69 4.28 -10.29
N TYR A 312 1.46 3.47 -11.01
CA TYR A 312 1.50 3.49 -12.47
C TYR A 312 0.09 3.29 -13.08
N GLY A 313 -0.27 4.21 -13.98
CA GLY A 313 -1.58 4.19 -14.64
C GLY A 313 -2.71 4.87 -13.85
N THR A 314 -2.50 5.26 -12.60
CA THR A 314 -3.44 6.10 -11.84
C THR A 314 -3.16 7.57 -12.16
N PRO A 315 -4.14 8.35 -12.63
CA PRO A 315 -3.89 9.72 -13.09
C PRO A 315 -3.96 10.78 -11.96
N LEU A 316 -3.66 10.43 -10.72
CA LEU A 316 -3.69 11.33 -9.55
C LEU A 316 -2.47 11.16 -8.65
N VAL A 317 -2.30 12.07 -7.69
CA VAL A 317 -1.40 11.94 -6.56
C VAL A 317 -2.13 11.20 -5.44
N GLU A 318 -1.60 10.07 -5.02
CA GLU A 318 -2.12 9.24 -3.94
C GLU A 318 -1.42 9.54 -2.62
N ILE A 319 -0.11 9.69 -2.63
CA ILE A 319 0.73 10.13 -1.50
C ILE A 319 1.36 11.46 -1.85
N GLY A 320 1.21 12.48 -1.01
CA GLY A 320 1.75 13.80 -1.35
C GLY A 320 1.34 14.93 -0.44
N HIS A 321 1.42 16.12 -0.98
CA HIS A 321 1.07 17.35 -0.28
C HIS A 321 0.56 18.44 -1.24
N ASN A 322 -0.09 19.44 -0.66
CA ASN A 322 -0.34 20.73 -1.27
C ASN A 322 0.27 21.84 -0.38
N SER A 323 -0.13 23.09 -0.57
CA SER A 323 0.43 24.20 0.19
C SER A 323 0.13 24.20 1.71
N THR A 324 -0.87 23.41 2.16
CA THR A 324 -1.37 23.49 3.54
C THR A 324 -1.57 22.15 4.22
N LEU A 325 -1.49 21.06 3.48
CA LEU A 325 -1.80 19.70 3.91
C LEU A 325 -0.80 18.72 3.29
N ALA A 326 -0.35 17.72 4.08
CA ALA A 326 0.44 16.61 3.61
C ALA A 326 -0.16 15.29 4.12
N TRP A 327 -0.07 14.22 3.31
CA TRP A 327 -0.58 12.91 3.68
C TRP A 327 0.27 11.78 3.10
N THR A 328 0.19 10.63 3.77
CA THR A 328 0.72 9.36 3.29
C THR A 328 -0.28 8.25 3.53
N HIS A 329 -0.07 7.14 2.86
CA HIS A 329 -0.77 5.89 3.09
C HIS A 329 0.21 4.81 3.58
N THR A 330 -0.30 3.89 4.39
CA THR A 330 0.34 2.61 4.68
C THR A 330 -0.67 1.51 4.38
N ALA A 331 -0.22 0.32 3.95
CA ALA A 331 -1.13 -0.80 3.76
C ALA A 331 -1.85 -1.12 5.08
N SER A 332 -3.17 -1.33 4.98
CA SER A 332 -4.00 -1.67 6.13
C SER A 332 -4.07 -3.18 6.28
N ASP A 333 -3.83 -3.67 7.50
CA ASP A 333 -3.99 -5.07 7.87
C ASP A 333 -5.44 -5.46 8.18
N ALA A 334 -6.40 -4.52 8.01
CA ALA A 334 -7.80 -4.84 8.08
C ALA A 334 -8.20 -5.87 7.01
N GLN A 335 -9.15 -6.72 7.33
CA GLN A 335 -9.67 -7.70 6.36
C GLN A 335 -10.47 -6.99 5.28
N HIS A 336 -9.98 -6.96 4.04
CA HIS A 336 -10.68 -6.33 2.89
C HIS A 336 -11.58 -7.31 2.13
N ALA A 337 -11.48 -8.60 2.42
CA ALA A 337 -12.27 -9.65 1.79
C ALA A 337 -12.71 -10.69 2.82
N SER A 338 -13.64 -11.55 2.41
CA SER A 338 -14.01 -12.74 3.15
C SER A 338 -14.14 -13.91 2.20
N VAL A 339 -13.68 -15.09 2.61
CA VAL A 339 -13.96 -16.31 1.89
C VAL A 339 -15.17 -17.02 2.51
N TYR A 340 -16.00 -17.61 1.68
CA TYR A 340 -17.18 -18.34 2.07
C TYR A 340 -17.07 -19.80 1.70
N ALA A 341 -17.17 -20.70 2.66
CA ALA A 341 -17.28 -22.14 2.45
C ALA A 341 -18.70 -22.50 1.99
N LEU A 342 -18.85 -22.89 0.74
CA LEU A 342 -20.11 -23.28 0.13
C LEU A 342 -20.37 -24.76 0.36
N LYS A 343 -21.46 -25.14 1.06
CA LYS A 343 -21.90 -26.51 1.20
C LYS A 343 -22.59 -26.94 -0.10
N LEU A 344 -21.99 -27.87 -0.85
CA LEU A 344 -22.51 -28.30 -2.14
C LEU A 344 -23.68 -29.27 -2.02
N VAL A 345 -24.54 -29.26 -3.04
CA VAL A 345 -25.68 -30.18 -3.14
C VAL A 345 -25.13 -31.57 -3.52
N PRO A 346 -25.49 -32.63 -2.78
CA PRO A 346 -25.04 -33.98 -3.10
C PRO A 346 -25.33 -34.38 -4.56
N GLY A 347 -24.29 -34.76 -5.30
CA GLY A 347 -24.39 -35.15 -6.72
C GLY A 347 -24.43 -34.00 -7.73
N ASP A 348 -24.42 -32.72 -7.28
CA ASP A 348 -24.31 -31.55 -8.15
C ASP A 348 -23.27 -30.56 -7.59
N PRO A 349 -21.99 -30.69 -7.99
CA PRO A 349 -20.91 -29.82 -7.50
C PRO A 349 -21.00 -28.36 -8.01
N THR A 350 -21.99 -28.05 -8.86
CA THR A 350 -22.23 -26.69 -9.37
C THR A 350 -23.43 -26.02 -8.73
N SER A 351 -24.01 -26.63 -7.67
CA SER A 351 -25.07 -26.05 -6.85
C SER A 351 -24.71 -26.15 -5.38
N TYR A 352 -25.06 -25.12 -4.61
CA TYR A 352 -24.79 -25.04 -3.16
C TYR A 352 -26.08 -24.80 -2.38
N VAL A 353 -26.05 -25.14 -1.11
CA VAL A 353 -27.18 -24.92 -0.17
C VAL A 353 -27.06 -23.49 0.38
N LEU A 354 -28.17 -22.76 0.36
CA LEU A 354 -28.31 -21.46 1.02
C LEU A 354 -29.68 -21.40 1.71
N ASP A 355 -29.71 -21.19 3.03
CA ASP A 355 -30.92 -21.16 3.85
C ASP A 355 -31.82 -22.39 3.60
N GLY A 356 -31.20 -23.57 3.48
CA GLY A 356 -31.89 -24.82 3.23
C GLY A 356 -32.36 -25.03 1.78
N LYS A 357 -32.07 -24.12 0.85
CA LYS A 357 -32.45 -24.20 -0.56
C LYS A 357 -31.26 -24.47 -1.43
N SER A 358 -31.45 -25.26 -2.50
CA SER A 358 -30.44 -25.42 -3.53
C SER A 358 -30.36 -24.16 -4.42
N VAL A 359 -29.18 -23.60 -4.56
CA VAL A 359 -28.88 -22.44 -5.41
C VAL A 359 -27.81 -22.84 -6.40
N ARG A 360 -28.08 -22.62 -7.68
CA ARG A 360 -27.10 -22.92 -8.75
C ARG A 360 -26.09 -21.80 -8.87
N MET A 361 -24.81 -22.15 -9.02
CA MET A 361 -23.76 -21.22 -9.36
C MET A 361 -24.01 -20.58 -10.73
N GLU A 362 -23.75 -19.29 -10.85
CA GLU A 362 -23.69 -18.62 -12.14
C GLU A 362 -22.49 -19.16 -12.93
N ARG A 363 -22.68 -19.35 -14.24
CA ARG A 363 -21.66 -19.88 -15.14
C ARG A 363 -21.47 -18.93 -16.30
N ARG A 364 -20.22 -18.53 -16.53
CA ARG A 364 -19.85 -17.65 -17.64
C ARG A 364 -18.75 -18.29 -18.46
N THR A 365 -19.08 -18.72 -19.67
CA THR A 365 -18.10 -19.25 -20.62
C THR A 365 -17.48 -18.10 -21.42
N VAL A 366 -16.16 -18.05 -21.44
CA VAL A 366 -15.36 -17.02 -22.13
C VAL A 366 -14.39 -17.69 -23.11
N PRO A 367 -14.33 -17.22 -24.38
CA PRO A 367 -13.30 -17.62 -25.32
C PRO A 367 -12.02 -16.82 -25.07
N VAL A 368 -10.90 -17.50 -24.92
CA VAL A 368 -9.55 -16.95 -24.82
C VAL A 368 -8.78 -17.27 -26.10
N THR A 369 -8.16 -16.26 -26.71
CA THR A 369 -7.29 -16.44 -27.86
C THR A 369 -5.90 -16.84 -27.42
N VAL A 370 -5.40 -17.97 -27.89
CA VAL A 370 -4.11 -18.55 -27.50
C VAL A 370 -3.20 -18.70 -28.71
N ARG A 371 -1.92 -18.33 -28.52
CA ARG A 371 -0.86 -18.58 -29.51
C ARG A 371 -0.26 -19.97 -29.27
N GLY A 372 -0.29 -20.80 -30.26
CA GLY A 372 0.38 -22.12 -30.26
C GLY A 372 1.90 -22.02 -30.49
N ALA A 373 2.59 -23.11 -30.23
CA ALA A 373 4.03 -23.21 -30.44
C ALA A 373 4.45 -23.01 -31.92
N ASP A 374 3.56 -23.25 -32.85
CA ASP A 374 3.72 -22.97 -34.29
C ASP A 374 3.49 -21.49 -34.66
N GLY A 375 3.13 -20.65 -33.70
CA GLY A 375 2.78 -19.24 -33.88
C GLY A 375 1.34 -19.02 -34.37
N GLY A 376 0.56 -20.09 -34.63
CA GLY A 376 -0.86 -20.00 -34.97
C GLY A 376 -1.71 -19.53 -33.80
N LEU A 377 -2.86 -18.94 -34.13
CA LEU A 377 -3.84 -18.54 -33.08
C LEU A 377 -5.00 -19.53 -33.07
N SER A 378 -5.39 -19.98 -31.89
CA SER A 378 -6.56 -20.79 -31.64
C SER A 378 -7.42 -20.18 -30.52
N THR A 379 -8.62 -20.73 -30.33
CA THR A 379 -9.50 -20.31 -29.25
C THR A 379 -9.71 -21.44 -28.26
N VAL A 380 -9.52 -21.14 -26.97
CA VAL A 380 -9.81 -22.05 -25.85
C VAL A 380 -10.98 -21.48 -25.09
N GLU A 381 -11.99 -22.27 -24.78
CA GLU A 381 -13.09 -21.86 -23.92
C GLU A 381 -12.79 -22.17 -22.46
N ARG A 382 -13.04 -21.21 -21.59
CA ARG A 382 -12.99 -21.34 -20.12
C ARG A 382 -14.34 -21.00 -19.54
N THR A 383 -14.73 -21.67 -18.45
CA THR A 383 -15.97 -21.38 -17.73
C THR A 383 -15.63 -20.92 -16.32
N LEU A 384 -15.98 -19.68 -16.01
CA LEU A 384 -15.90 -19.11 -14.69
C LEU A 384 -17.19 -19.42 -13.92
N TYR A 385 -17.07 -19.61 -12.62
CA TYR A 385 -18.18 -19.89 -11.72
C TYR A 385 -18.27 -18.82 -10.64
N SER A 386 -19.51 -18.43 -10.29
CA SER A 386 -19.76 -17.46 -9.23
C SER A 386 -20.90 -17.90 -8.35
N SER A 387 -20.78 -17.65 -7.06
CA SER A 387 -21.88 -17.74 -6.08
C SER A 387 -22.47 -16.35 -5.81
N ARG A 388 -23.45 -16.27 -4.91
CA ARG A 388 -23.89 -14.95 -4.41
C ARG A 388 -22.82 -14.20 -3.63
N PHE A 389 -21.76 -14.88 -3.18
CA PHE A 389 -20.68 -14.31 -2.40
C PHE A 389 -19.48 -13.88 -3.29
N GLY A 390 -19.53 -14.16 -4.58
CA GLY A 390 -18.49 -13.79 -5.55
C GLY A 390 -17.94 -14.98 -6.32
N PRO A 391 -16.77 -14.81 -6.98
CA PRO A 391 -16.10 -15.86 -7.75
C PRO A 391 -15.79 -17.10 -6.93
N VAL A 392 -15.90 -18.28 -7.57
CA VAL A 392 -15.56 -19.57 -6.97
C VAL A 392 -14.12 -19.92 -7.31
N LEU A 393 -13.38 -20.40 -6.31
CA LEU A 393 -11.97 -20.77 -6.39
C LEU A 393 -11.81 -22.23 -6.85
N SER A 394 -10.72 -22.54 -7.52
CA SER A 394 -10.35 -23.92 -7.87
C SER A 394 -9.86 -24.70 -6.67
N SER A 395 -9.11 -24.02 -5.80
CA SER A 395 -8.57 -24.57 -4.57
C SER A 395 -9.69 -25.01 -3.63
N GLY A 396 -9.56 -26.19 -3.04
CA GLY A 396 -10.54 -26.76 -2.12
C GLY A 396 -11.90 -27.08 -2.73
N TRP A 397 -12.09 -27.04 -4.07
CA TRP A 397 -13.34 -27.44 -4.71
C TRP A 397 -13.45 -28.97 -4.77
N THR A 398 -14.26 -29.52 -3.89
CA THR A 398 -14.52 -30.95 -3.74
C THR A 398 -15.93 -31.32 -4.24
N THR A 399 -16.37 -32.54 -4.01
CA THR A 399 -17.78 -32.97 -4.27
C THR A 399 -18.75 -32.47 -3.21
N THR A 400 -18.29 -31.93 -2.09
CA THR A 400 -19.12 -31.52 -0.94
C THR A 400 -18.93 -30.04 -0.55
N THR A 401 -17.79 -29.44 -0.90
CA THR A 401 -17.42 -28.07 -0.53
C THR A 401 -16.78 -27.36 -1.70
N ALA A 402 -17.01 -26.07 -1.84
CA ALA A 402 -16.26 -25.14 -2.67
C ALA A 402 -16.09 -23.84 -1.88
N TYR A 403 -15.12 -23.00 -2.29
CA TYR A 403 -14.91 -21.70 -1.68
C TYR A 403 -15.17 -20.57 -2.67
N ALA A 404 -15.67 -19.44 -2.16
CA ALA A 404 -15.91 -18.24 -2.94
C ALA A 404 -15.37 -17.03 -2.21
N ILE A 405 -14.71 -16.11 -2.94
CA ILE A 405 -14.20 -14.85 -2.39
C ILE A 405 -15.23 -13.74 -2.54
N ARG A 406 -15.42 -12.93 -1.49
CA ARG A 406 -16.16 -11.67 -1.53
C ARG A 406 -15.23 -10.53 -1.14
N ASP A 407 -14.95 -9.65 -2.08
CA ASP A 407 -14.08 -8.50 -1.95
C ASP A 407 -14.90 -7.24 -1.65
N ALA A 408 -14.47 -6.43 -0.68
CA ALA A 408 -15.12 -5.17 -0.33
C ALA A 408 -14.91 -4.10 -1.41
N ASN A 409 -13.89 -4.26 -2.25
CA ASN A 409 -13.58 -3.39 -3.37
C ASN A 409 -14.23 -3.81 -4.69
N ALA A 410 -14.92 -4.97 -4.77
CA ALA A 410 -15.57 -5.43 -6.00
C ALA A 410 -16.60 -4.43 -6.60
N ASP A 411 -17.12 -3.52 -5.78
CA ASP A 411 -18.01 -2.43 -6.17
C ASP A 411 -17.34 -1.03 -6.06
N ASN A 412 -16.01 -0.99 -5.87
CA ASN A 412 -15.27 0.24 -5.66
C ASN A 412 -14.67 0.76 -6.99
N LEU A 413 -14.97 1.99 -7.34
CA LEU A 413 -14.29 2.83 -8.32
C LEU A 413 -14.34 4.28 -7.80
N ARG A 414 -14.41 4.44 -6.48
CA ARG A 414 -14.54 5.70 -5.76
C ARG A 414 -13.20 6.21 -5.24
N SER A 415 -12.16 5.37 -5.29
CA SER A 415 -10.79 5.68 -4.86
C SER A 415 -10.30 6.99 -5.48
N MET A 416 -10.44 7.14 -6.78
CA MET A 416 -10.03 8.33 -7.51
C MET A 416 -10.80 9.59 -7.11
N ASN A 417 -12.10 9.48 -6.79
CA ASN A 417 -12.87 10.60 -6.25
C ASN A 417 -12.30 11.06 -4.91
N THR A 418 -11.94 10.08 -4.05
CA THR A 418 -11.38 10.33 -2.72
C THR A 418 -10.04 11.07 -2.85
N TRP A 419 -9.10 10.55 -3.64
CA TRP A 419 -7.77 11.17 -3.81
C TRP A 419 -7.85 12.55 -4.48
N LEU A 420 -8.73 12.74 -5.48
CA LEU A 420 -8.93 14.08 -6.06
C LEU A 420 -9.47 15.07 -5.03
N ALA A 421 -10.40 14.65 -4.18
CA ALA A 421 -10.97 15.50 -3.14
C ALA A 421 -9.94 15.76 -2.02
N MET A 422 -9.11 14.77 -1.65
CA MET A 422 -7.99 14.94 -0.72
C MET A 422 -6.96 15.94 -1.28
N GLY A 423 -6.57 15.82 -2.55
CA GLY A 423 -5.66 16.77 -3.21
C GLY A 423 -6.18 18.22 -3.25
N LYS A 424 -7.49 18.42 -3.24
CA LYS A 424 -8.15 19.74 -3.16
C LYS A 424 -8.35 20.23 -1.73
N ALA A 425 -8.26 19.35 -0.72
CA ALA A 425 -8.47 19.70 0.69
C ALA A 425 -7.40 20.68 1.16
N ARG A 426 -7.75 21.58 2.09
CA ARG A 426 -6.86 22.60 2.63
C ARG A 426 -6.59 22.46 4.12
N ASP A 427 -7.27 21.54 4.76
CA ASP A 427 -7.14 21.19 6.17
C ASP A 427 -7.60 19.75 6.42
N LEU A 428 -7.30 19.22 7.60
CA LEU A 428 -7.69 17.85 7.99
C LEU A 428 -9.20 17.65 8.02
N GLY A 429 -9.99 18.70 8.30
CA GLY A 429 -11.45 18.61 8.28
C GLY A 429 -11.99 18.33 6.88
N GLN A 430 -11.45 19.01 5.86
CA GLN A 430 -11.82 18.78 4.46
C GLN A 430 -11.30 17.45 3.94
N LEU A 431 -10.09 17.02 4.33
CA LEU A 431 -9.56 15.70 3.99
C LEU A 431 -10.47 14.60 4.54
N ARG A 432 -10.82 14.67 5.83
CA ARG A 432 -11.77 13.75 6.44
C ARG A 432 -13.12 13.74 5.73
N ALA A 433 -13.66 14.93 5.42
CA ALA A 433 -14.93 15.04 4.70
C ALA A 433 -14.87 14.39 3.31
N ALA A 434 -13.72 14.46 2.61
CA ALA A 434 -13.52 13.77 1.34
C ALA A 434 -13.62 12.25 1.51
N GLN A 435 -12.95 11.69 2.51
CA GLN A 435 -12.98 10.25 2.81
C GLN A 435 -14.38 9.80 3.26
N ASP A 436 -15.02 10.53 4.18
CA ASP A 436 -16.36 10.20 4.67
C ASP A 436 -17.43 10.29 3.55
N THR A 437 -17.23 11.18 2.54
CA THR A 437 -18.17 11.37 1.43
C THR A 437 -18.07 10.26 0.38
N PHE A 438 -16.85 9.89 0.00
CA PHE A 438 -16.65 8.96 -1.10
C PHE A 438 -16.42 7.52 -0.64
N GLN A 439 -15.92 7.30 0.58
CA GLN A 439 -15.68 5.96 1.15
C GLN A 439 -14.99 5.03 0.14
N GLY A 440 -13.97 5.57 -0.54
CA GLY A 440 -13.37 4.91 -1.69
C GLY A 440 -11.90 4.54 -1.51
N VAL A 441 -11.27 4.84 -0.35
CA VAL A 441 -9.92 4.33 -0.06
C VAL A 441 -9.99 2.80 -0.08
N PRO A 442 -9.17 2.11 -0.90
CA PRO A 442 -9.40 0.69 -1.12
C PRO A 442 -8.87 -0.19 0.02
N TRP A 443 -7.60 -0.05 0.38
CA TRP A 443 -6.89 -0.98 1.28
C TRP A 443 -5.77 -0.31 2.07
N THR A 444 -5.87 0.99 2.34
CA THR A 444 -4.79 1.70 3.04
C THR A 444 -5.29 2.52 4.22
N TYR A 445 -4.47 2.58 5.26
CA TYR A 445 -4.56 3.63 6.27
C TYR A 445 -4.19 5.00 5.66
N THR A 446 -4.65 6.07 6.29
CA THR A 446 -4.24 7.44 5.96
C THR A 446 -3.65 8.12 7.19
N LEU A 447 -2.45 8.67 7.04
CA LEU A 447 -1.81 9.56 8.01
C LEU A 447 -1.63 10.92 7.37
N ALA A 448 -2.05 11.98 8.04
CA ALA A 448 -2.00 13.34 7.49
C ALA A 448 -1.68 14.37 8.57
N ALA A 449 -1.20 15.53 8.11
CA ALA A 449 -1.00 16.72 8.97
C ALA A 449 -1.30 17.97 8.18
N ASP A 450 -1.71 19.06 8.89
CA ASP A 450 -1.95 20.35 8.26
C ASP A 450 -1.20 21.51 8.95
N THR A 451 -1.27 22.69 8.37
CA THR A 451 -0.60 23.90 8.87
C THR A 451 -1.07 24.37 10.24
N SER A 452 -2.14 23.81 10.81
CA SER A 452 -2.53 24.06 12.20
C SER A 452 -1.61 23.37 13.22
N GLY A 453 -0.77 22.46 12.76
CA GLY A 453 0.07 21.61 13.61
C GLY A 453 -0.67 20.40 14.17
N ALA A 454 -1.86 20.08 13.66
CA ALA A 454 -2.60 18.88 14.00
C ALA A 454 -2.22 17.72 13.06
N THR A 455 -2.40 16.50 13.56
CA THR A 455 -2.23 15.24 12.82
C THR A 455 -3.52 14.44 12.81
N TYR A 456 -3.67 13.58 11.83
CA TYR A 456 -4.82 12.71 11.64
C TYR A 456 -4.38 11.32 11.21
N PHE A 457 -4.99 10.31 11.81
CA PHE A 457 -4.96 8.91 11.37
C PHE A 457 -6.37 8.41 11.14
N THR A 458 -6.56 7.58 10.14
CA THR A 458 -7.79 6.82 9.92
C THR A 458 -7.53 5.54 9.14
N ASP A 459 -8.34 4.52 9.42
CA ASP A 459 -8.65 3.48 8.46
C ASP A 459 -10.02 3.77 7.86
N SER A 460 -10.04 4.50 6.74
CA SER A 460 -11.24 4.79 5.96
C SER A 460 -11.36 3.90 4.73
N SER A 461 -10.62 2.79 4.73
CA SER A 461 -10.66 1.82 3.63
C SER A 461 -11.98 1.03 3.59
N ALA A 462 -12.18 0.33 2.47
CA ALA A 462 -13.36 -0.52 2.29
C ALA A 462 -13.21 -1.81 3.10
N VAL A 463 -13.75 -1.84 4.31
CA VAL A 463 -13.70 -2.98 5.24
C VAL A 463 -15.07 -3.65 5.35
N PRO A 464 -15.19 -4.98 5.20
CA PRO A 464 -16.42 -5.73 5.36
C PRO A 464 -17.09 -5.48 6.70
N HIS A 465 -18.40 -5.20 6.70
CA HIS A 465 -19.16 -5.07 7.94
C HIS A 465 -19.41 -6.45 8.54
N LEU A 466 -18.46 -6.93 9.33
CA LEU A 466 -18.52 -8.15 10.12
C LEU A 466 -18.31 -7.83 11.59
N THR A 467 -19.30 -8.13 12.42
CA THR A 467 -19.18 -7.98 13.87
C THR A 467 -18.46 -9.18 14.48
N ASP A 468 -17.85 -9.01 15.66
CA ASP A 468 -17.22 -10.12 16.39
C ASP A 468 -18.18 -11.27 16.66
N ASP A 469 -19.45 -10.97 16.95
CA ASP A 469 -20.51 -11.97 17.09
C ASP A 469 -20.78 -12.74 15.78
N GLN A 470 -20.68 -12.09 14.61
CA GLN A 470 -20.81 -12.78 13.32
C GLN A 470 -19.58 -13.64 13.05
N LEU A 471 -18.38 -13.12 13.27
CA LEU A 471 -17.13 -13.90 13.14
C LEU A 471 -17.20 -15.15 14.03
N ALA A 472 -17.50 -14.99 15.31
CA ALA A 472 -17.59 -16.12 16.25
C ALA A 472 -18.63 -17.19 15.86
N ARG A 473 -19.75 -16.81 15.24
CA ARG A 473 -20.81 -17.76 14.86
C ARG A 473 -20.64 -18.35 13.47
N CYS A 474 -20.00 -17.62 12.58
CA CYS A 474 -19.98 -17.94 11.15
C CYS A 474 -18.66 -18.53 10.67
N THR A 475 -17.60 -18.47 11.45
CA THR A 475 -16.33 -19.11 11.10
C THR A 475 -16.48 -20.62 11.11
N VAL A 476 -16.19 -21.27 9.98
CA VAL A 476 -16.27 -22.73 9.80
C VAL A 476 -14.90 -23.37 9.53
N ALA A 477 -13.91 -22.59 9.16
CA ALA A 477 -12.52 -22.97 9.08
C ALA A 477 -11.67 -21.76 9.45
N ASP A 478 -10.65 -22.01 10.28
CA ASP A 478 -9.68 -21.02 10.71
C ASP A 478 -8.38 -21.78 10.93
N ASP A 479 -7.36 -21.52 10.13
CA ASP A 479 -6.03 -22.11 10.25
C ASP A 479 -4.99 -21.15 10.84
N GLY A 480 -5.46 -19.96 11.31
CA GLY A 480 -4.63 -18.90 11.88
C GLY A 480 -4.10 -17.90 10.84
N GLU A 481 -4.19 -18.22 9.57
CA GLU A 481 -3.81 -17.32 8.45
C GLU A 481 -5.05 -16.95 7.63
N PHE A 482 -6.11 -17.75 7.73
CA PHE A 482 -7.30 -17.58 6.92
C PHE A 482 -8.59 -18.02 7.62
N THR A 483 -9.60 -17.16 7.55
CA THR A 483 -10.93 -17.40 8.11
C THR A 483 -11.97 -17.62 7.02
N ALA A 484 -12.58 -18.81 6.96
CA ALA A 484 -13.72 -19.08 6.09
C ALA A 484 -15.04 -18.97 6.85
N LEU A 485 -15.98 -18.23 6.28
CA LEU A 485 -17.34 -18.05 6.80
C LEU A 485 -18.31 -19.09 6.22
N ASP A 486 -19.36 -19.42 6.97
CA ASP A 486 -20.42 -20.34 6.52
C ASP A 486 -21.26 -19.72 5.37
N GLY A 487 -21.00 -20.18 4.15
CA GLY A 487 -21.75 -19.82 2.95
C GLY A 487 -23.10 -20.50 2.78
N SER A 488 -23.52 -21.37 3.73
CA SER A 488 -24.81 -22.08 3.66
C SER A 488 -25.99 -21.28 4.24
N THR A 489 -25.72 -20.13 4.87
CA THR A 489 -26.75 -19.27 5.48
C THR A 489 -26.55 -17.80 5.17
N SER A 490 -27.63 -17.09 4.92
CA SER A 490 -27.63 -15.64 4.72
C SER A 490 -27.33 -14.86 6.02
N ALA A 491 -27.43 -15.49 7.20
CA ALA A 491 -27.11 -14.88 8.48
C ALA A 491 -25.61 -14.56 8.64
N CYS A 492 -24.75 -15.21 7.84
CA CYS A 492 -23.31 -14.99 7.79
C CYS A 492 -22.87 -14.01 6.68
N ALA A 493 -23.81 -13.43 5.92
CA ALA A 493 -23.50 -12.37 4.98
C ALA A 493 -23.12 -11.08 5.70
N TRP A 494 -22.31 -10.24 5.07
CA TRP A 494 -21.94 -8.93 5.60
C TRP A 494 -23.16 -8.09 5.94
N GLY A 495 -23.09 -7.36 7.06
CA GLY A 495 -24.05 -6.34 7.46
C GLY A 495 -23.89 -5.05 6.65
N SER A 496 -24.33 -3.93 7.24
CA SER A 496 -24.13 -2.59 6.68
C SER A 496 -24.44 -1.55 7.74
N ASP A 497 -23.60 -0.51 7.82
CA ASP A 497 -23.90 0.66 8.63
C ASP A 497 -24.91 1.60 7.95
N PRO A 498 -25.68 2.38 8.72
CA PRO A 498 -26.60 3.36 8.16
C PRO A 498 -25.94 4.49 7.36
N ASP A 499 -24.68 4.81 7.66
CA ASP A 499 -23.87 5.83 6.99
C ASP A 499 -22.87 5.25 5.99
N ALA A 500 -22.91 3.94 5.75
CA ALA A 500 -22.16 3.31 4.66
C ALA A 500 -22.75 3.71 3.31
N LEU A 501 -21.91 4.19 2.40
CA LEU A 501 -22.31 4.62 1.06
C LEU A 501 -22.80 3.44 0.20
N VAL A 502 -22.22 2.27 0.41
CA VAL A 502 -22.62 1.00 -0.22
C VAL A 502 -22.89 -0.06 0.84
N PRO A 503 -23.87 -0.96 0.62
CA PRO A 503 -24.12 -2.04 1.57
C PRO A 503 -22.94 -3.00 1.67
N GLY A 504 -22.66 -3.50 2.85
CA GLY A 504 -21.67 -4.55 3.10
C GLY A 504 -20.36 -4.06 3.71
N ILE A 505 -20.13 -2.76 3.81
CA ILE A 505 -18.94 -2.19 4.44
C ILE A 505 -19.27 -1.41 5.71
N TYR A 506 -18.26 -1.20 6.56
CA TYR A 506 -18.37 -0.23 7.66
C TYR A 506 -18.46 1.19 7.12
N GLY A 507 -19.31 2.00 7.76
CA GLY A 507 -19.45 3.42 7.48
C GLY A 507 -18.50 4.28 8.33
N PRO A 508 -18.42 5.59 8.01
CA PRO A 508 -17.52 6.53 8.70
C PRO A 508 -17.66 6.59 10.23
N SER A 509 -18.84 6.25 10.78
CA SER A 509 -19.08 6.25 12.24
C SER A 509 -18.32 5.16 12.99
N HIS A 510 -17.95 4.06 12.34
CA HIS A 510 -17.27 2.91 12.95
C HIS A 510 -15.81 2.76 12.49
N GLN A 511 -15.34 3.60 11.57
CA GLN A 511 -13.96 3.56 11.12
C GLN A 511 -13.00 4.08 12.21
N PRO A 512 -11.83 3.45 12.41
CA PRO A 512 -10.80 3.93 13.34
C PRO A 512 -10.34 5.34 12.97
N LYS A 513 -10.28 6.25 13.96
CA LYS A 513 -9.82 7.64 13.74
C LYS A 513 -9.09 8.18 14.98
N SER A 514 -8.01 8.95 14.75
CA SER A 514 -7.28 9.66 15.79
C SER A 514 -6.85 11.04 15.28
N ILE A 515 -7.11 12.10 16.07
CA ILE A 515 -6.63 13.47 15.80
C ILE A 515 -5.80 13.92 17.00
N ARG A 516 -4.56 14.38 16.73
CA ARG A 516 -3.60 14.71 17.77
C ARG A 516 -2.79 15.95 17.42
N THR A 517 -1.96 16.39 18.37
CA THR A 517 -1.01 17.50 18.17
C THR A 517 0.44 17.07 18.42
N ASP A 518 0.64 15.84 18.95
CA ASP A 518 1.95 15.19 19.08
C ASP A 518 2.28 14.37 17.84
N TYR A 519 1.81 13.14 17.72
CA TYR A 519 2.05 12.32 16.52
C TYR A 519 0.98 11.25 16.32
N VAL A 520 0.91 10.74 15.08
CA VAL A 520 0.39 9.44 14.74
C VAL A 520 1.39 8.72 13.85
N ALA A 521 1.57 7.42 14.06
CA ALA A 521 2.54 6.59 13.35
C ALA A 521 1.94 5.24 13.00
N ASN A 522 2.31 4.67 11.87
CA ASN A 522 1.92 3.35 11.46
C ASN A 522 3.04 2.68 10.65
N SER A 523 3.25 1.41 10.92
CA SER A 523 4.16 0.52 10.19
C SER A 523 3.42 -0.79 9.88
N ASN A 524 2.21 -0.70 9.33
CA ASN A 524 1.25 -1.78 9.05
C ASN A 524 0.68 -2.46 10.30
N ASN A 525 0.89 -1.89 11.47
CA ASN A 525 0.29 -2.36 12.72
C ASN A 525 -1.16 -1.88 12.85
N GLY A 526 -1.94 -2.62 13.63
CA GLY A 526 -3.33 -2.27 13.93
C GLY A 526 -3.51 -0.87 14.54
N PRO A 527 -4.71 -0.28 14.40
CA PRO A 527 -4.99 1.10 14.80
C PRO A 527 -4.75 1.42 16.29
N GLN A 528 -4.73 0.43 17.17
CA GLN A 528 -4.48 0.60 18.62
C GLN A 528 -3.06 1.10 18.92
N TYR A 529 -2.10 0.94 17.98
CA TYR A 529 -0.70 1.32 18.17
C TYR A 529 -0.27 2.58 17.41
N VAL A 530 -1.19 3.27 16.75
CA VAL A 530 -0.85 4.52 16.01
C VAL A 530 -0.32 5.62 16.92
N ASN A 531 -0.68 5.59 18.18
CA ASN A 531 -0.07 6.33 19.28
C ASN A 531 -0.30 5.56 20.58
N PRO A 532 0.72 4.87 21.11
CA PRO A 532 0.57 4.09 22.35
C PRO A 532 0.17 4.89 23.59
N GLU A 533 0.42 6.22 23.61
CA GLU A 533 0.00 7.10 24.70
C GLU A 533 -1.52 7.41 24.64
N ALA A 534 -2.17 7.13 23.49
CA ALA A 534 -3.60 7.34 23.27
C ALA A 534 -4.15 6.31 22.26
N PRO A 535 -4.24 5.04 22.65
CA PRO A 535 -4.64 3.96 21.75
C PRO A 535 -6.07 4.13 21.23
N VAL A 536 -6.30 3.79 19.98
CA VAL A 536 -7.65 3.63 19.42
C VAL A 536 -8.21 2.30 19.92
N THR A 537 -9.39 2.30 20.50
CA THR A 537 -9.99 1.14 21.15
C THR A 537 -11.44 0.92 20.75
N GLY A 538 -11.97 -0.28 21.04
CA GLY A 538 -13.38 -0.62 20.77
C GLY A 538 -13.66 -0.93 19.29
N LEU A 539 -12.66 -1.39 18.58
CA LEU A 539 -12.75 -1.76 17.18
C LEU A 539 -13.22 -3.20 17.01
N PRO A 540 -14.01 -3.51 15.96
CA PRO A 540 -14.26 -4.89 15.54
C PRO A 540 -12.95 -5.60 15.13
N GLY A 541 -12.93 -6.93 15.33
CA GLY A 541 -11.75 -7.75 15.03
C GLY A 541 -11.23 -7.69 13.59
N VAL A 542 -12.11 -7.33 12.63
CA VAL A 542 -11.72 -7.13 11.22
C VAL A 542 -10.76 -5.97 10.96
N TYR A 543 -10.53 -5.08 11.95
CA TYR A 543 -9.58 -3.96 11.85
C TYR A 543 -8.18 -4.29 12.38
N ASP A 544 -7.81 -5.53 12.45
CA ASP A 544 -6.56 -6.00 13.03
C ASP A 544 -6.32 -5.45 14.46
N ILE A 545 -6.82 -6.19 15.42
CA ILE A 545 -6.62 -5.90 16.84
C ILE A 545 -5.54 -6.79 17.48
N ASP A 546 -4.69 -7.43 16.67
CA ASP A 546 -3.60 -8.26 17.19
C ASP A 546 -2.70 -7.41 18.11
N PRO A 547 -2.47 -7.86 19.34
CA PRO A 547 -1.59 -7.16 20.27
C PRO A 547 -0.11 -7.26 19.92
N HIS A 548 0.28 -8.11 18.97
CA HIS A 548 1.67 -8.24 18.56
C HIS A 548 2.12 -7.09 17.67
N LEU A 549 3.33 -6.61 17.88
CA LEU A 549 4.02 -5.67 17.01
C LEU A 549 5.27 -6.32 16.43
N ASP A 550 5.45 -6.17 15.14
CA ASP A 550 6.71 -6.53 14.52
C ASP A 550 7.86 -5.61 14.97
N GLN A 551 9.10 -6.05 14.75
CA GLN A 551 10.27 -5.26 15.18
C GLN A 551 10.41 -3.93 14.44
N ARG A 552 9.88 -3.81 13.23
CA ARG A 552 9.88 -2.57 12.43
C ARG A 552 8.94 -1.54 13.06
N ALA A 553 7.73 -1.95 13.44
CA ALA A 553 6.78 -1.09 14.14
C ALA A 553 7.31 -0.68 15.52
N GLN A 554 7.88 -1.63 16.29
CA GLN A 554 8.54 -1.34 17.57
C GLN A 554 9.66 -0.29 17.39
N LEU A 555 10.53 -0.48 16.38
CA LEU A 555 11.62 0.47 16.07
C LEU A 555 11.09 1.85 15.70
N GLY A 556 10.05 1.93 14.87
CA GLY A 556 9.44 3.19 14.46
C GLY A 556 8.92 4.02 15.65
N LEU A 557 8.23 3.36 16.58
CA LEU A 557 7.72 4.00 17.81
C LEU A 557 8.86 4.40 18.77
N ASP A 558 9.89 3.54 18.93
CA ASP A 558 11.09 3.83 19.72
C ASP A 558 11.86 5.04 19.17
N MET A 559 12.04 5.13 17.86
CA MET A 559 12.68 6.27 17.19
C MET A 559 11.93 7.57 17.44
N ILE A 560 10.59 7.56 17.41
CA ILE A 560 9.78 8.74 17.76
C ILE A 560 9.99 9.14 19.22
N ALA A 561 9.92 8.18 20.15
CA ALA A 561 10.12 8.44 21.58
C ALA A 561 11.51 9.01 21.85
N GLN A 562 12.57 8.38 21.34
CA GLN A 562 13.95 8.82 21.47
C GLN A 562 14.18 10.21 20.88
N ARG A 563 13.58 10.54 19.71
CA ARG A 563 13.71 11.86 19.09
C ARG A 563 13.00 12.93 19.91
N ARG A 564 11.81 12.62 20.43
CA ARG A 564 11.08 13.55 21.33
C ARG A 564 11.88 13.88 22.59
N ASP A 565 12.60 12.89 23.14
CA ASP A 565 13.41 13.01 24.35
C ASP A 565 14.86 13.48 24.07
N GLY A 566 15.31 13.48 22.81
CA GLY A 566 16.67 13.86 22.41
C GLY A 566 17.73 12.83 22.78
N THR A 567 17.35 11.55 22.94
CA THR A 567 18.26 10.45 23.33
C THR A 567 18.81 9.66 22.14
N ASP A 568 18.36 9.92 20.91
CA ASP A 568 18.77 9.27 19.67
C ASP A 568 20.14 9.73 19.12
N GLY A 569 20.79 10.68 19.76
CA GLY A 569 22.09 11.24 19.31
C GLY A 569 22.01 12.29 18.20
N LEU A 570 20.81 12.65 17.71
CA LEU A 570 20.59 13.65 16.67
C LEU A 570 20.45 15.10 17.19
N GLY A 571 20.84 15.33 18.42
CA GLY A 571 20.88 16.67 19.04
C GLY A 571 19.68 16.98 19.93
N ALA A 572 19.27 18.25 20.05
CA ALA A 572 18.22 18.67 20.98
C ALA A 572 16.86 17.99 20.70
N PRO A 573 16.00 17.76 21.73
CA PRO A 573 14.70 17.13 21.62
C PRO A 573 13.79 17.72 20.52
N GLY A 574 12.93 16.86 19.94
CA GLY A 574 11.96 17.23 18.92
C GLY A 574 12.50 17.13 17.49
N PHE A 575 11.57 16.91 16.55
CA PHE A 575 11.91 16.76 15.14
C PHE A 575 12.21 18.09 14.45
N THR A 576 13.13 18.04 13.50
CA THR A 576 13.32 19.00 12.43
C THR A 576 13.27 18.23 11.12
N GLU A 577 13.09 18.91 10.00
CA GLU A 577 13.08 18.28 8.70
C GLU A 577 14.37 17.44 8.45
N SER A 578 15.53 17.99 8.84
CA SER A 578 16.82 17.29 8.71
C SER A 578 16.96 16.08 9.63
N THR A 579 16.42 16.12 10.86
CA THR A 579 16.45 14.95 11.75
C THR A 579 15.44 13.91 11.33
N LEU A 580 14.31 14.29 10.74
CA LEU A 580 13.33 13.37 10.16
C LEU A 580 13.96 12.55 9.03
N ARG A 581 14.65 13.19 8.09
CA ARG A 581 15.41 12.52 7.04
C ARG A 581 16.53 11.62 7.59
N ALA A 582 17.24 12.08 8.60
CA ALA A 582 18.30 11.29 9.23
C ALA A 582 17.76 10.08 10.00
N SER A 583 16.57 10.18 10.60
CA SER A 583 15.89 9.03 11.22
C SER A 583 15.51 8.00 10.16
N MET A 584 14.90 8.42 9.06
CA MET A 584 14.47 7.53 7.98
C MET A 584 15.64 6.69 7.42
N LEU A 585 16.73 7.32 7.03
CA LEU A 585 17.89 6.65 6.45
C LEU A 585 18.98 6.32 7.51
N GLY A 586 18.57 6.15 8.77
CA GLY A 586 19.45 5.76 9.88
C GLY A 586 19.89 4.31 9.82
N ASN A 587 19.17 3.47 9.09
CA ASN A 587 19.41 2.04 8.82
C ASN A 587 19.69 1.22 10.09
N ARG A 588 18.99 1.54 11.17
CA ARG A 588 19.03 0.79 12.44
C ARG A 588 18.42 -0.59 12.24
N VAL A 589 18.98 -1.59 12.91
CA VAL A 589 18.53 -2.99 12.89
C VAL A 589 18.14 -3.41 14.29
N LEU A 590 16.86 -3.34 14.65
CA LEU A 590 16.39 -3.59 16.03
C LEU A 590 16.67 -5.02 16.48
N SER A 591 16.52 -6.00 15.58
CA SER A 591 16.85 -7.39 15.87
C SER A 591 18.30 -7.52 16.35
N ALA A 592 19.23 -6.78 15.74
CA ALA A 592 20.64 -6.77 16.11
C ALA A 592 20.90 -5.92 17.35
N GLU A 593 20.28 -4.77 17.51
CA GLU A 593 20.43 -3.92 18.70
C GLU A 593 20.04 -4.69 19.98
N THR A 594 19.08 -5.59 19.87
CA THR A 594 18.56 -6.37 21.01
C THR A 594 19.18 -7.77 21.14
N GLY A 595 19.68 -8.38 20.04
CA GLY A 595 20.09 -9.79 20.01
C GLY A 595 21.54 -10.08 19.66
N ARG A 596 22.28 -9.14 19.04
CA ARG A 596 23.65 -9.36 18.57
C ARG A 596 24.59 -9.83 19.67
N ASP A 597 24.55 -9.19 20.84
CA ASP A 597 25.45 -9.51 21.94
C ASP A 597 25.18 -10.91 22.51
N ASP A 598 23.92 -11.38 22.47
CA ASP A 598 23.56 -12.75 22.86
C ASP A 598 24.21 -13.76 21.90
N VAL A 599 24.13 -13.53 20.58
CA VAL A 599 24.77 -14.38 19.55
C VAL A 599 26.28 -14.36 19.67
N VAL A 600 26.89 -13.20 19.91
CA VAL A 600 28.33 -13.07 20.14
C VAL A 600 28.76 -13.84 21.40
N ALA A 601 27.95 -13.84 22.46
CA ALA A 601 28.21 -14.61 23.67
C ALA A 601 28.14 -16.14 23.41
N LEU A 602 27.08 -16.58 22.65
CA LEU A 602 26.94 -17.98 22.24
C LEU A 602 28.16 -18.47 21.51
N CYS A 603 28.58 -17.80 20.46
CA CYS A 603 29.68 -18.29 19.65
C CYS A 603 31.10 -18.10 20.29
N ARG A 604 31.23 -17.20 21.27
CA ARG A 604 32.45 -17.20 22.13
C ARG A 604 32.53 -18.39 23.05
N ALA A 605 31.41 -18.88 23.56
CA ALA A 605 31.32 -20.07 24.37
C ALA A 605 31.48 -21.35 23.52
N HIS A 606 31.01 -21.33 22.29
CA HIS A 606 31.00 -22.45 21.36
C HIS A 606 31.54 -22.03 20.00
N PRO A 607 32.89 -22.00 19.81
CA PRO A 607 33.49 -21.56 18.54
C PRO A 607 33.23 -22.49 17.35
N SER A 608 32.75 -23.71 17.58
CA SER A 608 32.24 -24.65 16.59
C SER A 608 30.78 -24.95 16.89
N LEU A 609 29.90 -24.87 15.86
CA LEU A 609 28.47 -25.13 15.95
C LEU A 609 28.06 -26.17 14.91
N THR A 610 27.06 -26.99 15.22
CA THR A 610 26.52 -27.98 14.28
C THR A 610 25.43 -27.40 13.43
N ALA A 611 25.62 -27.41 12.10
CA ALA A 611 24.62 -26.97 11.11
C ALA A 611 23.44 -27.97 11.00
N THR A 612 22.40 -27.60 10.28
CA THR A 612 21.19 -28.44 10.07
C THR A 612 21.52 -29.75 9.35
N ASP A 613 22.52 -29.77 8.50
CA ASP A 613 23.00 -30.98 7.80
C ASP A 613 23.93 -31.89 8.65
N GLY A 614 24.20 -31.50 9.91
CA GLY A 614 25.06 -32.21 10.83
C GLY A 614 26.55 -31.85 10.72
N THR A 615 26.93 -30.93 9.88
CA THR A 615 28.33 -30.47 9.72
C THR A 615 28.75 -29.58 10.89
N GLU A 616 29.97 -29.79 11.40
CA GLU A 616 30.62 -28.89 12.38
C GLU A 616 31.22 -27.68 11.66
N VAL A 617 30.80 -26.49 12.06
CA VAL A 617 31.18 -25.21 11.41
C VAL A 617 31.92 -24.34 12.42
N ASP A 618 33.15 -23.91 12.08
CA ASP A 618 33.88 -22.86 12.84
C ASP A 618 33.24 -21.49 12.63
N VAL A 619 32.62 -20.93 13.69
CA VAL A 619 31.96 -19.63 13.67
C VAL A 619 32.81 -18.49 14.26
N SER A 620 34.08 -18.74 14.57
CA SER A 620 34.95 -17.77 15.25
C SER A 620 35.10 -16.45 14.50
N GLN A 621 35.23 -16.49 13.17
CA GLN A 621 35.31 -15.30 12.34
C GLN A 621 33.98 -14.55 12.25
N ALA A 622 32.88 -15.28 12.19
CA ALA A 622 31.53 -14.73 12.24
C ALA A 622 31.28 -13.95 13.54
N CYS A 623 31.63 -14.55 14.70
CA CYS A 623 31.60 -13.86 15.99
C CYS A 623 32.41 -12.56 16.00
N ALA A 624 33.61 -12.62 15.47
CA ALA A 624 34.49 -11.45 15.42
C ALA A 624 33.92 -10.34 14.51
N ALA A 625 33.25 -10.68 13.42
CA ALA A 625 32.57 -9.75 12.54
C ALA A 625 31.36 -9.09 13.26
N LEU A 626 30.47 -9.89 13.85
CA LEU A 626 29.31 -9.39 14.57
C LEU A 626 29.68 -8.53 15.79
N ALA A 627 30.74 -8.90 16.53
CA ALA A 627 31.22 -8.12 17.68
C ALA A 627 31.74 -6.72 17.33
N ARG A 628 32.18 -6.49 16.09
CA ARG A 628 32.69 -5.19 15.62
C ARG A 628 31.61 -4.35 14.91
N TRP A 629 30.53 -4.99 14.50
CA TRP A 629 29.45 -4.34 13.73
C TRP A 629 28.62 -3.39 14.60
N ASP A 630 28.28 -2.24 14.05
CA ASP A 630 27.55 -1.15 14.71
C ASP A 630 26.02 -1.30 14.71
N THR A 631 25.50 -2.46 14.31
CA THR A 631 24.07 -2.77 14.18
C THR A 631 23.31 -1.88 13.19
N ARG A 632 24.01 -1.42 12.13
CA ARG A 632 23.40 -0.66 11.04
C ARG A 632 23.54 -1.41 9.72
N ALA A 633 22.51 -1.28 8.87
CA ALA A 633 22.49 -1.88 7.53
C ALA A 633 22.91 -0.85 6.46
N ASP A 634 24.07 -0.24 6.64
CA ASP A 634 24.66 0.67 5.65
C ASP A 634 25.38 -0.13 4.54
N THR A 635 25.51 0.43 3.35
CA THR A 635 26.19 -0.25 2.22
C THR A 635 27.60 -0.70 2.55
N THR A 636 28.29 -0.04 3.48
CA THR A 636 29.64 -0.37 3.94
C THR A 636 29.69 -1.19 5.23
N SER A 637 28.52 -1.52 5.80
CA SER A 637 28.46 -2.30 7.04
C SER A 637 29.01 -3.71 6.86
N ARG A 638 29.92 -4.09 7.77
CA ARG A 638 30.54 -5.41 7.83
C ARG A 638 29.97 -6.19 9.01
N GLY A 639 29.27 -7.27 8.72
CA GLY A 639 28.47 -8.04 9.67
C GLY A 639 26.96 -7.95 9.40
N ALA A 640 26.46 -6.91 8.75
CA ALA A 640 25.05 -6.76 8.40
C ALA A 640 24.54 -7.91 7.50
N ALA A 641 25.25 -8.22 6.41
CA ALA A 641 24.88 -9.31 5.51
C ALA A 641 24.80 -10.67 6.22
N LEU A 642 25.76 -10.94 7.11
CA LEU A 642 25.77 -12.16 7.93
C LEU A 642 24.56 -12.17 8.88
N TRP A 643 24.26 -11.04 9.54
CA TRP A 643 23.14 -10.95 10.46
C TRP A 643 21.80 -11.18 9.76
N ILE A 644 21.59 -10.53 8.61
CA ILE A 644 20.38 -10.69 7.80
C ILE A 644 20.18 -12.16 7.41
N THR A 645 21.23 -12.80 6.87
CA THR A 645 21.16 -14.23 6.51
C THR A 645 20.87 -15.12 7.70
N PHE A 646 21.52 -14.89 8.84
CA PHE A 646 21.28 -15.63 10.07
C PHE A 646 19.84 -15.44 10.59
N TYR A 647 19.39 -14.19 10.65
CA TYR A 647 18.11 -13.88 11.27
C TYR A 647 16.93 -14.38 10.41
N ASN A 648 17.00 -14.28 9.08
CA ASN A 648 16.01 -14.85 8.18
C ASN A 648 15.91 -16.35 8.36
N ARG A 649 17.04 -17.07 8.37
CA ARG A 649 17.04 -18.51 8.69
C ARG A 649 16.44 -18.86 10.05
N LEU A 650 16.54 -17.97 11.03
CA LEU A 650 15.94 -18.16 12.34
C LEU A 650 14.43 -17.94 12.32
N VAL A 651 13.96 -16.91 11.62
CA VAL A 651 12.53 -16.60 11.44
C VAL A 651 11.82 -17.68 10.63
N ASP A 652 12.43 -18.20 9.57
CA ASP A 652 11.89 -19.31 8.75
C ASP A 652 11.58 -20.59 9.56
N GLN A 653 12.17 -20.73 10.75
CA GLN A 653 11.91 -21.86 11.64
C GLN A 653 10.66 -21.67 12.53
N GLY A 654 9.88 -20.62 12.31
CA GLY A 654 8.60 -20.33 12.96
C GLY A 654 8.66 -19.22 14.01
N PRO A 655 7.59 -19.03 14.79
CA PRO A 655 7.43 -17.89 15.69
C PRO A 655 8.60 -17.69 16.64
N PRO A 656 8.89 -16.45 17.11
CA PRO A 656 10.09 -16.10 17.89
C PRO A 656 10.09 -16.60 19.32
N THR A 657 9.71 -17.88 19.52
CA THR A 657 9.81 -18.58 20.81
C THR A 657 11.25 -18.81 21.26
N TRP A 658 12.23 -18.56 20.37
CA TRP A 658 13.68 -18.51 20.62
C TRP A 658 14.12 -17.16 21.22
N SER A 659 13.21 -16.21 21.46
CA SER A 659 13.55 -14.93 22.11
C SER A 659 13.98 -15.14 23.57
N ARG A 660 15.00 -14.40 24.01
CA ARG A 660 15.46 -14.45 25.42
C ARG A 660 14.40 -13.88 26.38
N VAL A 661 13.71 -12.86 25.98
CA VAL A 661 12.52 -12.33 26.67
C VAL A 661 11.32 -12.65 25.78
N PRO A 662 10.43 -13.55 26.19
CA PRO A 662 9.22 -13.88 25.44
C PRO A 662 8.28 -12.66 25.28
N TYR A 663 7.34 -12.76 24.36
CA TYR A 663 6.28 -11.78 24.23
C TYR A 663 5.46 -11.64 25.52
N ASP A 664 5.27 -10.39 25.94
CA ASP A 664 4.43 -10.01 27.09
C ASP A 664 3.38 -8.99 26.61
N PRO A 665 2.09 -9.34 26.59
CA PRO A 665 1.03 -8.42 26.14
C PRO A 665 0.90 -7.15 27.00
N ALA A 666 1.52 -7.13 28.21
CA ALA A 666 1.61 -5.89 29.00
C ALA A 666 2.76 -4.98 28.56
N GLN A 667 3.67 -5.48 27.71
CA GLN A 667 4.85 -4.76 27.23
C GLN A 667 5.05 -4.96 25.70
N PRO A 668 4.04 -4.74 24.84
CA PRO A 668 4.10 -5.07 23.42
C PRO A 668 5.15 -4.25 22.66
N LEU A 669 5.49 -3.06 23.14
CA LEU A 669 6.48 -2.18 22.52
C LEU A 669 7.94 -2.65 22.71
N THR A 670 8.21 -3.55 23.65
CA THR A 670 9.57 -3.93 24.05
C THR A 670 9.78 -5.44 24.08
N THR A 671 8.76 -6.21 23.78
CA THR A 671 8.80 -7.69 23.75
C THR A 671 8.11 -8.23 22.48
N PRO A 672 8.57 -9.39 21.95
CA PRO A 672 9.71 -10.18 22.40
C PRO A 672 11.05 -9.47 22.11
N ARG A 673 12.13 -9.86 22.81
CA ARG A 673 13.46 -9.25 22.57
C ARG A 673 14.62 -10.17 22.98
N GLY A 674 15.78 -9.91 22.34
CA GLY A 674 16.99 -10.69 22.57
C GLY A 674 16.90 -12.10 21.97
N ILE A 675 17.98 -12.84 22.02
CA ILE A 675 18.09 -14.16 21.42
C ILE A 675 18.53 -15.16 22.50
N ASN A 676 17.79 -16.26 22.64
CA ASN A 676 18.14 -17.35 23.54
C ASN A 676 19.11 -18.34 22.87
N GLY A 677 20.40 -18.21 23.12
CA GLY A 677 21.41 -19.11 22.56
C GLY A 677 21.28 -20.58 22.91
N ASP A 678 20.51 -20.91 23.95
CA ASP A 678 20.26 -22.30 24.37
C ASP A 678 19.16 -22.99 23.52
N ASP A 679 18.39 -22.22 22.75
CA ASP A 679 17.43 -22.78 21.80
C ASP A 679 18.18 -23.36 20.60
N VAL A 680 17.95 -24.63 20.30
CA VAL A 680 18.70 -25.39 19.27
C VAL A 680 18.65 -24.78 17.87
N ARG A 681 17.61 -23.98 17.56
CA ARG A 681 17.45 -23.28 16.27
C ARG A 681 18.51 -22.19 16.08
N VAL A 682 18.87 -21.51 17.16
CA VAL A 682 19.81 -20.37 17.12
C VAL A 682 21.22 -20.78 16.67
N PRO A 683 21.90 -21.73 17.33
CA PRO A 683 23.23 -22.19 16.87
C PRO A 683 23.19 -22.81 15.47
N ARG A 684 22.11 -23.55 15.11
CA ARG A 684 21.94 -24.10 13.76
C ARG A 684 21.84 -23.00 12.70
N ALA A 685 20.95 -22.02 12.89
CA ALA A 685 20.79 -20.92 11.95
C ALA A 685 22.09 -20.14 11.72
N LEU A 686 22.91 -19.95 12.78
CA LEU A 686 24.21 -19.29 12.65
C LEU A 686 25.23 -20.14 11.87
N ALA A 687 25.28 -21.45 12.15
CA ALA A 687 26.15 -22.38 11.42
C ALA A 687 25.76 -22.45 9.93
N ASP A 688 24.46 -22.58 9.65
CA ASP A 688 23.92 -22.60 8.28
C ASP A 688 24.21 -21.29 7.52
N ALA A 689 24.08 -20.13 8.18
CA ALA A 689 24.44 -18.85 7.58
C ALA A 689 25.93 -18.78 7.19
N VAL A 690 26.83 -19.27 8.05
CA VAL A 690 28.27 -19.31 7.76
C VAL A 690 28.57 -20.28 6.60
N GLN A 691 27.86 -21.41 6.52
CA GLN A 691 27.98 -22.35 5.39
C GLN A 691 27.54 -21.69 4.07
N ASP A 692 26.43 -20.89 4.09
CA ASP A 692 26.00 -20.19 2.90
C ASP A 692 27.02 -19.21 2.35
N PHE A 693 27.70 -18.48 3.24
CA PHE A 693 28.77 -17.57 2.85
C PHE A 693 29.94 -18.35 2.24
N ALA A 694 30.32 -19.47 2.86
CA ALA A 694 31.39 -20.34 2.35
C ALA A 694 31.01 -20.95 0.98
N ALA A 695 29.79 -21.41 0.80
CA ALA A 695 29.30 -21.97 -0.46
C ALA A 695 29.28 -20.96 -1.63
N ARG A 696 29.16 -19.66 -1.30
CA ARG A 696 29.21 -18.56 -2.27
C ARG A 696 30.60 -17.90 -2.40
N ASP A 697 31.62 -18.47 -1.74
CA ASP A 697 33.00 -17.93 -1.68
C ASP A 697 33.04 -16.47 -1.16
N LEU A 698 32.18 -16.16 -0.17
CA LEU A 698 32.05 -14.85 0.45
C LEU A 698 32.69 -14.83 1.84
N PRO A 699 33.46 -13.78 2.20
CA PRO A 699 33.90 -13.61 3.59
C PRO A 699 32.70 -13.23 4.48
N VAL A 700 32.63 -13.75 5.71
CA VAL A 700 31.55 -13.49 6.67
C VAL A 700 31.45 -12.00 7.07
N ASP A 701 32.51 -11.21 6.84
CA ASP A 701 32.54 -9.76 7.05
C ASP A 701 32.46 -8.96 5.74
N VAL A 702 31.85 -9.54 4.69
CA VAL A 702 31.61 -8.81 3.44
C VAL A 702 30.77 -7.56 3.69
N GLU A 703 31.00 -6.50 2.95
CA GLU A 703 30.16 -5.29 3.00
C GLU A 703 28.76 -5.60 2.47
N LEU A 704 27.71 -5.10 3.14
CA LEU A 704 26.32 -5.31 2.72
C LEU A 704 26.11 -4.93 1.24
N GLY A 705 26.62 -3.77 0.81
CA GLY A 705 26.49 -3.32 -0.56
C GLY A 705 27.25 -4.13 -1.61
N ALA A 706 28.06 -5.13 -1.21
CA ALA A 706 28.64 -6.08 -2.14
C ALA A 706 27.65 -7.18 -2.54
N VAL A 707 26.68 -7.50 -1.65
CA VAL A 707 25.72 -8.60 -1.82
C VAL A 707 24.26 -8.12 -1.95
N GLN A 708 23.97 -6.86 -1.67
CA GLN A 708 22.65 -6.25 -1.82
C GLN A 708 22.72 -5.10 -2.82
N LYS A 709 22.17 -5.29 -4.02
CA LYS A 709 22.27 -4.35 -5.14
C LYS A 709 21.01 -4.31 -5.99
N TRP A 710 20.81 -3.15 -6.65
CA TRP A 710 19.87 -3.05 -7.75
C TRP A 710 20.55 -2.26 -8.90
N ALA A 711 20.40 -2.76 -10.13
CA ALA A 711 21.09 -2.19 -11.31
C ALA A 711 22.62 -1.97 -11.07
N GLY A 712 23.27 -2.87 -10.33
CA GLY A 712 24.69 -2.77 -9.96
C GLY A 712 25.02 -1.71 -8.90
N ILE A 713 24.02 -1.02 -8.34
CA ILE A 713 24.18 0.01 -7.31
C ILE A 713 23.97 -0.63 -5.93
N PRO A 714 24.92 -0.48 -4.98
CA PRO A 714 24.74 -0.95 -3.60
C PRO A 714 23.54 -0.32 -2.92
N LEU A 715 22.76 -1.11 -2.17
CA LEU A 715 21.60 -0.64 -1.42
C LEU A 715 21.80 -0.78 0.09
N PRO A 716 21.44 0.24 0.89
CA PRO A 716 21.33 0.14 2.35
C PRO A 716 19.97 -0.45 2.74
N GLY A 717 19.75 -0.68 4.05
CA GLY A 717 18.50 -1.19 4.60
C GLY A 717 18.48 -2.70 4.75
N CYS A 718 17.42 -3.24 5.33
CA CYS A 718 17.21 -4.69 5.51
C CYS A 718 15.74 -5.02 5.78
N ASP A 719 15.39 -6.31 5.72
CA ASP A 719 14.08 -6.88 6.00
C ASP A 719 13.91 -7.40 7.46
N VAL A 720 14.98 -7.44 8.24
CA VAL A 720 15.03 -8.10 9.56
C VAL A 720 14.97 -7.10 10.73
N GLY A 721 13.89 -6.37 10.84
CA GLY A 721 13.67 -5.36 11.89
C GLY A 721 14.36 -4.03 11.60
N CYS A 722 14.55 -3.68 10.31
CA CYS A 722 14.91 -2.34 9.87
C CYS A 722 13.67 -1.48 9.66
N PHE A 723 13.80 -0.16 9.92
CA PHE A 723 12.76 0.81 9.54
C PHE A 723 12.85 1.12 8.02
N ASP A 724 14.05 1.28 7.49
CA ASP A 724 14.30 1.35 6.05
C ASP A 724 14.36 -0.07 5.49
N VAL A 725 13.21 -0.58 5.06
CA VAL A 725 13.09 -1.94 4.52
C VAL A 725 13.67 -1.97 3.12
N VAL A 726 14.61 -2.86 2.89
CA VAL A 726 15.16 -3.20 1.58
C VAL A 726 15.56 -4.66 1.54
N GLU A 727 15.06 -5.36 0.56
CA GLU A 727 15.46 -6.70 0.19
C GLU A 727 15.92 -6.69 -1.28
N ALA A 728 17.15 -7.13 -1.54
CA ALA A 728 17.67 -7.26 -2.90
C ALA A 728 18.82 -8.27 -2.94
N GLY A 729 18.83 -9.11 -3.96
CA GLY A 729 19.91 -10.06 -4.20
C GLY A 729 21.21 -9.40 -4.68
N PRO A 730 22.29 -10.17 -4.82
CA PRO A 730 23.63 -9.67 -5.19
C PRO A 730 23.69 -9.08 -6.60
N ASP A 731 22.72 -9.34 -7.46
CA ASP A 731 22.68 -8.82 -8.83
C ASP A 731 21.23 -8.78 -9.38
N SER A 732 20.37 -8.08 -8.68
CA SER A 732 19.02 -7.80 -9.17
C SER A 732 19.05 -6.69 -10.21
N GLY A 733 19.77 -6.83 -11.33
CA GLY A 733 19.78 -5.78 -12.32
C GLY A 733 20.86 -5.78 -13.37
N THR A 734 20.84 -6.77 -14.23
CA THR A 734 21.51 -6.72 -15.55
C THR A 734 20.60 -6.13 -16.62
N GLY A 735 19.98 -4.96 -16.36
CA GLY A 735 19.20 -4.22 -17.37
C GLY A 735 17.82 -4.80 -17.73
N THR A 736 17.43 -5.90 -17.12
CA THR A 736 16.02 -6.33 -17.00
C THR A 736 15.61 -6.15 -15.55
N PRO A 737 14.41 -5.62 -15.24
CA PRO A 737 13.84 -5.72 -13.91
C PRO A 737 13.66 -7.22 -13.62
N THR A 738 14.66 -7.84 -13.01
CA THR A 738 14.52 -9.20 -12.53
C THR A 738 13.84 -9.13 -11.18
N ALA A 739 12.85 -9.96 -10.98
CA ALA A 739 12.24 -10.24 -9.70
C ALA A 739 13.31 -10.23 -8.60
N GLY A 740 13.12 -9.44 -7.54
CA GLY A 740 13.99 -9.54 -6.39
C GLY A 740 14.48 -8.24 -5.74
N ALA A 741 14.00 -7.05 -6.11
CA ALA A 741 14.17 -5.86 -5.26
C ALA A 741 12.81 -5.42 -4.71
N PHE A 742 12.72 -5.35 -3.39
CA PHE A 742 11.55 -4.94 -2.63
C PHE A 742 11.98 -3.91 -1.57
N GLY A 743 11.07 -3.04 -1.16
CA GLY A 743 11.31 -2.14 -0.05
C GLY A 743 10.93 -0.69 -0.32
N GLY A 744 11.57 0.23 0.37
CA GLY A 744 11.33 1.67 0.25
C GLY A 744 11.24 2.08 -1.21
N SER A 745 10.08 2.64 -1.62
CA SER A 745 9.75 2.96 -3.02
C SER A 745 9.65 4.46 -3.27
N PHE A 746 8.67 5.15 -2.69
CA PHE A 746 8.56 6.60 -2.72
C PHE A 746 8.73 7.19 -1.32
N LEU A 747 9.95 7.61 -0.98
CA LEU A 747 10.22 8.28 0.29
C LEU A 747 9.93 9.76 0.15
N MET A 748 9.19 10.33 1.13
CA MET A 748 8.86 11.74 1.18
C MET A 748 8.92 12.26 2.63
N THR A 749 9.57 13.42 2.83
CA THR A 749 9.45 14.20 4.06
C THR A 749 8.94 15.59 3.73
N VAL A 750 7.91 16.04 4.44
CA VAL A 750 7.31 17.37 4.24
C VAL A 750 7.24 18.09 5.58
N GLU A 751 7.77 19.32 5.65
CA GLU A 751 7.49 20.28 6.74
C GLU A 751 6.54 21.35 6.20
N LEU A 752 5.38 21.52 6.85
CA LEU A 752 4.36 22.51 6.47
C LEU A 752 4.66 23.85 7.16
N THR A 753 5.46 24.69 6.50
CA THR A 753 5.85 25.99 7.06
C THR A 753 4.89 27.13 6.67
N PRO A 754 4.88 28.26 7.39
CA PRO A 754 4.07 29.42 7.00
C PRO A 754 4.40 29.98 5.60
N ASP A 755 5.62 29.75 5.12
CA ASP A 755 6.10 30.20 3.80
C ASP A 755 5.81 29.18 2.67
N GLY A 756 5.18 28.05 3.02
CA GLY A 756 4.88 26.92 2.12
C GLY A 756 5.59 25.63 2.54
N PRO A 757 5.30 24.52 1.85
CA PRO A 757 5.88 23.22 2.17
C PRO A 757 7.37 23.18 1.85
N ARG A 758 8.16 22.55 2.73
CA ARG A 758 9.54 22.14 2.47
C ARG A 758 9.55 20.63 2.31
N CYS A 759 9.75 20.16 1.11
CA CYS A 759 9.65 18.77 0.77
C CYS A 759 10.98 18.20 0.24
N HIS A 760 11.28 16.96 0.66
CA HIS A 760 12.37 16.18 0.09
C HIS A 760 11.82 14.80 -0.27
N THR A 761 12.21 14.30 -1.44
CA THR A 761 11.75 13.02 -1.97
C THR A 761 12.89 12.12 -2.41
N LEU A 762 12.61 10.82 -2.50
CA LEU A 762 13.41 9.84 -3.20
C LEU A 762 12.47 8.81 -3.82
N LEU A 763 12.49 8.71 -5.13
CA LEU A 763 11.92 7.58 -5.85
C LEU A 763 13.05 6.57 -6.06
N THR A 764 13.16 5.59 -5.17
CA THR A 764 14.37 4.77 -4.98
C THR A 764 14.87 4.06 -6.22
N TYR A 765 13.97 3.72 -7.13
CA TYR A 765 14.28 3.10 -8.44
C TYR A 765 14.29 4.11 -9.61
N GLY A 766 14.11 5.43 -9.36
CA GLY A 766 14.07 6.47 -10.39
C GLY A 766 12.73 6.61 -11.09
N GLU A 767 12.56 7.71 -11.86
CA GLU A 767 11.30 8.07 -12.52
C GLU A 767 10.92 7.16 -13.69
N SER A 768 11.89 6.50 -14.31
CA SER A 768 11.67 5.70 -15.50
C SER A 768 11.97 4.24 -15.28
N ALA A 769 11.04 3.37 -15.71
CA ALA A 769 11.25 1.93 -15.80
C ALA A 769 12.06 1.51 -17.05
N ASN A 770 12.28 2.43 -17.99
CA ASN A 770 13.09 2.17 -19.19
C ASN A 770 14.57 2.09 -18.83
N PRO A 771 15.24 0.93 -19.00
CA PRO A 771 16.66 0.77 -18.63
C PRO A 771 17.63 1.64 -19.45
N THR A 772 17.19 2.23 -20.57
CA THR A 772 18.00 3.15 -21.37
C THR A 772 17.81 4.61 -20.97
N SER A 773 16.87 4.92 -20.08
CA SER A 773 16.63 6.28 -19.59
C SER A 773 17.72 6.72 -18.60
N PRO A 774 18.16 8.00 -18.64
CA PRO A 774 19.03 8.55 -17.60
C PRO A 774 18.37 8.51 -16.21
N HIS A 775 17.02 8.47 -16.14
CA HIS A 775 16.22 8.46 -14.91
C HIS A 775 15.81 7.05 -14.47
N PHE A 776 16.45 6.00 -15.00
CA PHE A 776 16.20 4.62 -14.61
C PHE A 776 16.75 4.30 -13.21
N SER A 777 17.90 4.86 -12.83
CA SER A 777 18.58 4.55 -11.56
C SER A 777 19.36 5.73 -10.97
N ASP A 778 19.09 6.93 -11.41
CA ASP A 778 19.80 8.13 -10.92
C ASP A 778 19.44 8.43 -9.45
N GLN A 779 18.19 8.28 -9.06
CA GLN A 779 17.76 8.42 -7.66
C GLN A 779 18.18 7.22 -6.79
N THR A 780 18.35 6.02 -7.37
CA THR A 780 18.96 4.88 -6.65
C THR A 780 20.37 5.22 -6.16
N ARG A 781 21.16 5.96 -6.97
CA ARG A 781 22.48 6.43 -6.54
C ARG A 781 22.43 7.42 -5.40
N LEU A 782 21.37 8.23 -5.31
CA LEU A 782 21.14 9.12 -4.17
C LEU A 782 20.77 8.30 -2.93
N PHE A 783 19.83 7.36 -3.06
CA PHE A 783 19.42 6.47 -1.99
C PHE A 783 20.61 5.69 -1.40
N SER A 784 21.44 5.10 -2.27
CA SER A 784 22.69 4.42 -1.88
C SER A 784 23.63 5.28 -1.04
N ARG A 785 23.57 6.61 -1.20
CA ARG A 785 24.39 7.60 -0.51
C ARG A 785 23.65 8.37 0.58
N LYS A 786 22.40 7.99 0.89
CA LYS A 786 21.52 8.68 1.85
C LYS A 786 21.29 10.16 1.50
N GLN A 787 21.22 10.47 0.20
CA GLN A 787 20.98 11.80 -0.34
C GLN A 787 19.53 11.92 -0.81
N TRP A 788 18.95 13.10 -0.69
CA TRP A 788 17.57 13.39 -1.03
C TRP A 788 17.47 14.40 -2.17
N VAL A 789 16.41 14.31 -2.94
CA VAL A 789 16.01 15.36 -3.90
C VAL A 789 15.25 16.43 -3.14
N THR A 790 15.65 17.70 -3.28
CA THR A 790 14.83 18.82 -2.82
C THR A 790 13.74 19.08 -3.86
N GLU A 791 12.50 18.88 -3.48
CA GLU A 791 11.37 19.10 -4.36
C GLU A 791 11.20 20.57 -4.73
N ARG A 792 10.76 20.82 -5.96
CA ARG A 792 10.40 22.14 -6.48
C ARG A 792 8.88 22.26 -6.51
N PHE A 793 8.28 23.06 -5.65
CA PHE A 793 6.83 23.14 -5.55
C PHE A 793 6.26 24.41 -6.22
N THR A 794 6.81 25.58 -5.92
CA THR A 794 6.31 26.82 -6.52
C THR A 794 6.77 26.99 -7.96
N GLN A 795 5.99 27.70 -8.79
CA GLN A 795 6.40 27.98 -10.18
C GLN A 795 7.73 28.72 -10.24
N ALA A 796 8.08 29.51 -9.22
CA ALA A 796 9.36 30.18 -9.12
C ALA A 796 10.52 29.18 -8.87
N ASP A 797 10.30 28.20 -7.98
CA ASP A 797 11.29 27.14 -7.70
C ASP A 797 11.52 26.26 -8.93
N ILE A 798 10.44 25.86 -9.61
CA ILE A 798 10.50 25.08 -10.85
C ILE A 798 11.29 25.86 -11.91
N ALA A 799 10.99 27.15 -12.11
CA ALA A 799 11.70 27.98 -13.07
C ALA A 799 13.17 28.23 -12.74
N ALA A 800 13.55 28.12 -11.47
CA ALA A 800 14.91 28.27 -10.99
C ALA A 800 15.75 26.97 -11.03
N ASP A 801 15.13 25.82 -11.37
CA ASP A 801 15.85 24.54 -11.41
C ASP A 801 16.86 24.53 -12.57
N PRO A 802 18.17 24.26 -12.30
CA PRO A 802 19.20 24.29 -13.34
C PRO A 802 19.06 23.19 -14.40
N ALA A 803 18.29 22.13 -14.12
CA ALA A 803 18.03 21.03 -15.05
C ALA A 803 16.67 21.19 -15.75
N LEU A 804 16.02 22.34 -15.64
CA LEU A 804 14.68 22.54 -16.17
C LEU A 804 14.60 22.30 -17.70
N GLU A 805 13.74 21.36 -18.08
CA GLU A 805 13.32 21.13 -19.46
C GLU A 805 11.82 21.41 -19.60
N VAL A 806 11.39 22.12 -20.66
CA VAL A 806 10.00 22.49 -20.85
C VAL A 806 9.48 21.96 -22.18
N THR A 807 8.39 21.20 -22.11
CA THR A 807 7.61 20.77 -23.27
C THR A 807 6.24 21.44 -23.25
N THR A 808 5.83 22.03 -24.37
CA THR A 808 4.49 22.60 -24.52
C THR A 808 3.70 21.79 -25.52
N LEU A 809 2.55 21.29 -25.11
CA LEU A 809 1.63 20.52 -25.95
C LEU A 809 0.41 21.36 -26.25
N ARG A 810 -0.16 21.16 -27.46
CA ARG A 810 -1.49 21.67 -27.86
C ARG A 810 -2.39 20.47 -28.16
N ARG A 811 -3.57 20.47 -27.56
CA ARG A 811 -4.62 19.49 -27.79
C ARG A 811 -5.67 19.98 -28.78
#